data_b240866b00f19f4d1194a251e184d52c
#
_entry.id   b240866b00f19f4d1194a251e184d52c
#
_cell.length_a   1.000
_cell.length_b   1.000
_cell.length_c   1.000
_cell.angle_alpha   90.00
_cell.angle_beta   90.00
_cell.angle_gamma   90.00
#
_symmetry.space_group_name_H-M   'P 1'
#
loop_
_entity.id
_entity.type
_entity.pdbx_description
1 polymer ?
#
loop_
_entity_poly.entity_id
_entity_poly.type
_entity_poly.pdbx_seq_one_letter_code
_entity_poly.pdbx_strand_id
1 'polypeptide(L)'
;MRHLWWPIAILGVRHRFGCTVKALLWLTIILACSVVLNAQEQHGLVVLEATGGKIRVTIVRHGQGADEVIEVRENEKWVPALTVNGFATHVIADTPGKLQDCSVESLSADQNASAIDIVSSCTAGRMQRTLSLTSEADVIAVRVRFTPKEGLAIHSVEDRYSFAPGRRAADTPVLGPVDFVWSQNIKTGPDSLIPQWDFKSPAVMLQQGSIFTALMPSLNARSQPPLSLDLDVTSESKPWISYGAVPSEPYGHSYFRRDSKSVISLESGGIEYSYAIVASSQPPKLGYRRIVRRLWQTLGHDGLLQSADLQQNVRRPSLATFDEWRQDAWMRYADEVYRRVDCPGGGCGTLSSNRNYLGQWDKPEEDAWFNAWFQSLRTAYGWYLYGERTQNTEIRRKAESVLALALKSPQQDGAFSTIYLVPSDRWIKEDGWAGFPDDYHTFCMSWTAYWMLKWAEDLTPNRKDEIVTFVRRYGDFLVSHQEPSGVIPSWFDSNLKPRSEFRELNGETAGSALFLIHLSEITREKTYADAGRRAMEFIGREVLPRQLWWDFETFKSCARKNFDFYDSVTAQYPQNNLSTMQAAMAYLELYRVSKQRRWLETGSNVLDYLLLTQQVWSPPYFDPKLLGGFTTQNTDAEWSDARQSYAAVLLLDYYQETGNVEYLERAVAAARATFAVAPWENWAHTGFQNEPGAMTGFHWGTGSAMTSVEIMSGKLGDAFVDVRRKHAVGFNGCTVKKLKISGNTILLDIEALPRLHELNIRFAGINQKVRYKLAVNGKDPIAIEGQELVRDGYIAKLLARN
;
A
#
# COMPACT_ATOMS: atom_id res chain seq x y z
N MET A 1 43.15 31.28 -25.49
CA MET A 1 43.13 32.41 -26.43
C MET A 1 41.76 33.04 -26.36
N ARG A 2 41.65 34.17 -25.67
CA ARG A 2 41.32 35.54 -26.12
C ARG A 2 39.90 35.61 -26.73
N HIS A 3 38.99 36.21 -25.95
CA HIS A 3 38.45 37.60 -25.99
C HIS A 3 37.32 37.77 -27.02
N LEU A 4 36.14 38.28 -26.60
CA LEU A 4 35.88 39.70 -26.46
C LEU A 4 34.52 39.98 -25.81
N TRP A 5 34.55 40.85 -24.84
CA TRP A 5 33.47 41.63 -24.23
C TRP A 5 32.97 42.75 -25.14
N TRP A 6 31.70 43.18 -25.07
CA TRP A 6 31.40 44.57 -24.76
C TRP A 6 29.92 44.87 -24.48
N PRO A 7 29.57 45.79 -23.58
CA PRO A 7 28.23 46.04 -23.10
C PRO A 7 27.60 47.28 -23.74
N ILE A 8 26.28 47.49 -23.61
CA ILE A 8 25.63 48.77 -23.89
C ILE A 8 24.75 49.17 -22.69
N ALA A 9 24.97 50.46 -22.35
CA ALA A 9 24.49 51.16 -21.19
C ALA A 9 23.08 51.73 -21.36
N ILE A 10 22.45 51.83 -20.24
CA ILE A 10 21.41 52.67 -19.69
C ILE A 10 21.19 54.03 -20.39
N LEU A 11 19.93 54.36 -20.68
CA LEU A 11 19.40 55.73 -20.55
C LEU A 11 17.95 55.71 -20.07
N GLY A 12 17.73 56.28 -18.91
CA GLY A 12 16.41 56.44 -18.29
C GLY A 12 15.66 57.66 -18.87
N VAL A 13 14.35 57.48 -18.94
CA VAL A 13 13.38 58.59 -18.97
C VAL A 13 12.22 58.28 -18.04
N ARG A 14 12.11 59.08 -16.98
CA ARG A 14 10.90 59.21 -16.18
C ARG A 14 9.85 59.96 -16.98
N HIS A 15 8.65 59.37 -17.17
CA HIS A 15 7.44 60.18 -17.24
C HIS A 15 6.24 59.46 -16.57
N ARG A 16 5.58 60.23 -15.75
CA ARG A 16 4.30 59.94 -15.09
C ARG A 16 3.21 59.80 -16.11
N PHE A 17 2.47 58.67 -16.10
CA PHE A 17 1.03 58.70 -16.39
C PHE A 17 0.30 57.64 -15.52
N GLY A 18 -0.76 58.11 -14.91
CA GLY A 18 -1.48 57.46 -13.88
C GLY A 18 -2.57 56.49 -14.37
N CYS A 19 -2.94 55.63 -13.47
CA CYS A 19 -4.25 55.05 -13.22
C CYS A 19 -5.20 54.78 -14.40
N THR A 20 -4.91 53.97 -15.36
CA THR A 20 -5.88 53.39 -16.28
C THR A 20 -5.47 52.06 -16.91
N VAL A 21 -4.31 51.51 -16.56
CA VAL A 21 -3.79 50.25 -17.16
C VAL A 21 -4.09 49.03 -16.27
N LYS A 22 -4.47 49.21 -15.01
CA LYS A 22 -4.84 48.09 -14.12
C LYS A 22 -6.22 47.47 -14.36
N ALA A 23 -7.12 48.17 -15.02
CA ALA A 23 -8.46 47.62 -15.31
C ALA A 23 -8.51 46.81 -16.63
N LEU A 24 -7.61 47.08 -17.57
CA LEU A 24 -7.52 46.33 -18.80
C LEU A 24 -6.73 45.00 -18.69
N LEU A 25 -5.78 44.92 -17.73
CA LEU A 25 -5.07 43.66 -17.47
C LEU A 25 -5.92 42.61 -16.73
N TRP A 26 -6.92 43.04 -15.95
CA TRP A 26 -7.86 42.13 -15.31
C TRP A 26 -8.97 41.64 -16.26
N LEU A 27 -9.34 42.42 -17.27
CA LEU A 27 -10.28 41.94 -18.29
C LEU A 27 -9.62 40.99 -19.30
N THR A 28 -8.32 41.11 -19.55
CA THR A 28 -7.59 40.19 -20.44
C THR A 28 -7.24 38.86 -19.76
N ILE A 29 -7.12 38.84 -18.44
CA ILE A 29 -6.91 37.61 -17.67
C ILE A 29 -8.25 36.85 -17.47
N ILE A 30 -9.39 37.54 -17.42
CA ILE A 30 -10.71 36.91 -17.35
C ILE A 30 -11.16 36.39 -18.73
N LEU A 31 -10.69 36.97 -19.85
CA LEU A 31 -10.97 36.45 -21.20
C LEU A 31 -10.00 35.36 -21.65
N ALA A 32 -8.87 35.13 -20.98
CA ALA A 32 -7.95 34.04 -21.28
C ALA A 32 -8.26 32.74 -20.49
N CYS A 33 -9.27 32.76 -19.61
CA CYS A 33 -9.85 31.56 -18.97
C CYS A 33 -11.17 31.12 -19.58
N SER A 34 -11.51 31.56 -20.77
CA SER A 34 -12.59 30.97 -21.57
C SER A 34 -12.05 29.68 -22.17
N VAL A 35 -12.25 28.61 -21.44
CA VAL A 35 -12.05 27.24 -21.92
C VAL A 35 -12.95 27.06 -23.14
N VAL A 36 -12.36 26.90 -24.30
CA VAL A 36 -13.07 26.47 -25.51
C VAL A 36 -13.41 25.01 -25.32
N LEU A 37 -14.55 24.73 -24.74
CA LEU A 37 -15.17 23.42 -24.75
C LEU A 37 -15.80 23.29 -26.15
N ASN A 38 -15.16 22.54 -27.02
CA ASN A 38 -15.70 22.21 -28.34
C ASN A 38 -16.45 20.88 -28.27
N ALA A 39 -17.75 20.92 -28.23
CA ALA A 39 -18.57 19.82 -28.72
C ALA A 39 -18.97 20.14 -30.17
N GLN A 40 -18.53 19.33 -31.12
CA GLN A 40 -18.99 19.39 -32.51
C GLN A 40 -19.93 18.21 -32.74
N GLU A 41 -21.23 18.52 -32.93
CA GLU A 41 -22.17 17.58 -33.50
C GLU A 41 -22.07 17.67 -35.03
N GLN A 42 -21.40 16.68 -35.64
CA GLN A 42 -21.48 16.46 -37.09
C GLN A 42 -21.87 15.00 -37.34
N HIS A 43 -23.10 14.79 -37.86
CA HIS A 43 -23.58 13.49 -38.35
C HIS A 43 -23.26 12.27 -37.43
N GLY A 44 -23.59 12.38 -36.14
CA GLY A 44 -23.39 11.27 -35.19
C GLY A 44 -22.00 11.21 -34.54
N LEU A 45 -21.17 12.23 -34.69
CA LEU A 45 -19.89 12.37 -34.00
C LEU A 45 -20.03 13.34 -32.83
N VAL A 46 -19.62 12.92 -31.63
CA VAL A 46 -19.51 13.76 -30.42
C VAL A 46 -18.13 13.65 -29.84
N VAL A 47 -17.52 14.76 -29.44
CA VAL A 47 -16.20 14.84 -28.84
C VAL A 47 -16.29 15.55 -27.51
N LEU A 48 -15.68 14.95 -26.49
CA LEU A 48 -15.52 15.48 -25.13
C LEU A 48 -14.04 15.61 -24.82
N GLU A 49 -13.54 16.83 -24.62
CA GLU A 49 -12.12 17.08 -24.35
C GLU A 49 -11.94 17.78 -23.01
N ALA A 50 -11.06 17.22 -22.14
CA ALA A 50 -10.79 17.78 -20.84
C ALA A 50 -10.04 19.12 -20.90
N THR A 51 -10.31 19.99 -19.96
CA THR A 51 -9.59 21.24 -19.76
C THR A 51 -8.08 21.00 -19.66
N GLY A 52 -7.32 21.67 -20.50
CA GLY A 52 -5.87 21.45 -20.61
C GLY A 52 -5.49 20.36 -21.61
N GLY A 53 -6.46 19.75 -22.33
CA GLY A 53 -6.23 18.91 -23.50
C GLY A 53 -5.36 17.66 -23.27
N LYS A 54 -5.51 16.96 -22.13
CA LYS A 54 -4.73 15.75 -21.83
C LYS A 54 -5.46 14.46 -22.14
N ILE A 55 -6.79 14.47 -22.07
CA ILE A 55 -7.64 13.33 -22.42
C ILE A 55 -8.82 13.84 -23.25
N ARG A 56 -9.25 13.03 -24.21
CA ARG A 56 -10.52 13.25 -24.91
C ARG A 56 -11.22 11.93 -25.16
N VAL A 57 -12.53 12.02 -25.29
CA VAL A 57 -13.40 10.92 -25.73
C VAL A 57 -14.02 11.31 -27.06
N THR A 58 -13.91 10.45 -28.04
CA THR A 58 -14.55 10.58 -29.33
C THR A 58 -15.57 9.45 -29.47
N ILE A 59 -16.84 9.79 -29.73
CA ILE A 59 -17.91 8.81 -29.95
C ILE A 59 -18.49 9.02 -31.34
N VAL A 60 -18.51 7.93 -32.10
CA VAL A 60 -19.02 7.92 -33.46
C VAL A 60 -20.18 6.92 -33.57
N ARG A 61 -21.39 7.41 -33.78
CA ARG A 61 -22.56 6.54 -34.03
C ARG A 61 -22.50 5.99 -35.43
N HIS A 62 -22.64 4.68 -35.56
CA HIS A 62 -22.82 4.03 -36.86
C HIS A 62 -23.75 2.80 -36.76
N GLY A 63 -24.71 2.69 -37.70
CA GLY A 63 -25.71 1.63 -37.65
C GLY A 63 -26.52 1.65 -36.36
N GLN A 64 -26.52 0.53 -35.63
CA GLN A 64 -27.21 0.42 -34.35
C GLN A 64 -26.30 0.74 -33.14
N GLY A 65 -24.96 0.77 -33.33
CA GLY A 65 -23.97 0.98 -32.30
C GLY A 65 -23.32 2.34 -32.29
N ALA A 66 -22.38 2.52 -31.35
CA ALA A 66 -21.51 3.67 -31.32
C ALA A 66 -20.09 3.20 -30.93
N ASP A 67 -19.11 3.57 -31.73
CA ASP A 67 -17.70 3.35 -31.39
C ASP A 67 -17.20 4.45 -30.47
N GLU A 68 -16.43 4.06 -29.45
CA GLU A 68 -15.83 5.00 -28.52
C GLU A 68 -14.31 4.88 -28.57
N VAL A 69 -13.64 6.03 -28.61
CA VAL A 69 -12.18 6.09 -28.50
C VAL A 69 -11.81 7.07 -27.39
N ILE A 70 -11.09 6.57 -26.38
CA ILE A 70 -10.48 7.40 -25.35
C ILE A 70 -9.03 7.60 -25.73
N GLU A 71 -8.63 8.86 -25.86
CA GLU A 71 -7.32 9.26 -26.35
C GLU A 71 -6.59 10.10 -25.32
N VAL A 72 -5.26 9.96 -25.29
CA VAL A 72 -4.36 10.77 -24.48
C VAL A 72 -3.49 11.65 -25.37
N ARG A 73 -3.13 12.83 -24.87
CA ARG A 73 -2.22 13.72 -25.59
C ARG A 73 -0.77 13.39 -25.27
N GLU A 74 -0.05 12.98 -26.31
CA GLU A 74 1.38 12.69 -26.26
C GLU A 74 2.12 13.50 -27.34
N ASN A 75 3.12 14.28 -26.95
CA ASN A 75 3.90 15.10 -27.88
C ASN A 75 3.04 15.87 -28.91
N GLU A 76 2.00 16.55 -28.41
CA GLU A 76 1.03 17.33 -29.20
C GLU A 76 0.13 16.48 -30.13
N LYS A 77 0.18 15.16 -30.07
CA LYS A 77 -0.69 14.26 -30.85
C LYS A 77 -1.67 13.52 -29.94
N TRP A 78 -2.85 13.26 -30.45
CA TRP A 78 -3.81 12.37 -29.81
C TRP A 78 -3.52 10.92 -30.15
N VAL A 79 -3.37 10.09 -29.12
CA VAL A 79 -3.02 8.67 -29.20
C VAL A 79 -4.13 7.87 -28.54
N PRO A 80 -4.74 6.90 -29.24
CA PRO A 80 -5.76 6.03 -28.65
C PRO A 80 -5.20 5.25 -27.47
N ALA A 81 -5.93 5.24 -26.36
CA ALA A 81 -5.60 4.51 -25.15
C ALA A 81 -6.58 3.35 -24.91
N LEU A 82 -7.89 3.63 -25.01
CA LEU A 82 -8.95 2.62 -24.93
C LEU A 82 -9.92 2.77 -26.10
N THR A 83 -10.50 1.64 -26.52
CA THR A 83 -11.49 1.59 -27.60
C THR A 83 -12.65 0.69 -27.24
N VAL A 84 -13.79 1.06 -27.78
CA VAL A 84 -15.01 0.23 -27.83
C VAL A 84 -15.48 0.18 -29.27
N ASN A 85 -15.89 -1.00 -29.74
CA ASN A 85 -16.54 -1.15 -31.02
C ASN A 85 -18.02 -1.53 -30.78
N GLY A 86 -18.94 -0.69 -31.20
CA GLY A 86 -20.37 -0.88 -31.06
C GLY A 86 -20.96 -0.50 -29.71
N PHE A 87 -20.72 -1.25 -28.64
CA PHE A 87 -21.24 -0.98 -27.31
C PHE A 87 -20.21 -1.26 -26.24
N ALA A 88 -20.03 -0.29 -25.33
CA ALA A 88 -19.22 -0.49 -24.13
C ALA A 88 -19.90 -1.43 -23.13
N THR A 89 -21.21 -1.25 -22.94
CA THR A 89 -21.96 -2.03 -21.95
C THR A 89 -22.51 -3.32 -22.55
N HIS A 90 -22.12 -4.42 -21.95
CA HIS A 90 -22.56 -5.77 -22.27
C HIS A 90 -23.66 -6.19 -21.29
N VAL A 91 -24.82 -6.60 -21.79
CA VAL A 91 -25.95 -7.11 -21.00
C VAL A 91 -26.16 -8.59 -21.32
N ILE A 92 -26.17 -9.42 -20.25
CA ILE A 92 -26.55 -10.84 -20.36
C ILE A 92 -27.86 -11.03 -19.62
N ALA A 93 -28.89 -11.49 -20.32
CA ALA A 93 -30.21 -11.74 -19.75
C ALA A 93 -30.85 -13.01 -20.33
N ASP A 94 -31.78 -13.60 -19.58
CA ASP A 94 -32.55 -14.82 -19.82
C ASP A 94 -31.74 -16.08 -20.06
N THR A 95 -30.74 -16.03 -20.91
CA THR A 95 -29.84 -17.18 -21.18
C THR A 95 -28.43 -16.81 -20.73
N PRO A 96 -27.88 -17.57 -19.78
CA PRO A 96 -26.50 -17.38 -19.34
C PRO A 96 -25.50 -17.36 -20.51
N GLY A 97 -24.59 -16.37 -20.49
CA GLY A 97 -23.56 -16.21 -21.52
C GLY A 97 -24.02 -15.58 -22.85
N LYS A 98 -25.34 -15.38 -23.07
CA LYS A 98 -25.84 -14.76 -24.30
C LYS A 98 -25.95 -13.25 -24.16
N LEU A 99 -25.14 -12.53 -24.93
CA LEU A 99 -25.25 -11.06 -25.05
C LEU A 99 -26.59 -10.66 -25.67
N GLN A 100 -27.13 -9.56 -25.15
CA GLN A 100 -28.36 -8.98 -25.70
C GLN A 100 -28.02 -8.02 -26.84
N ASP A 101 -28.88 -8.03 -27.87
CA ASP A 101 -28.80 -7.04 -28.94
C ASP A 101 -29.30 -5.67 -28.43
N CYS A 102 -28.50 -4.66 -28.66
CA CYS A 102 -28.77 -3.28 -28.25
C CYS A 102 -28.75 -2.36 -29.48
N SER A 103 -29.43 -1.20 -29.38
CA SER A 103 -29.34 -0.14 -30.36
C SER A 103 -29.29 1.24 -29.69
N VAL A 104 -28.47 2.13 -30.21
CA VAL A 104 -28.37 3.52 -29.72
C VAL A 104 -29.61 4.31 -30.15
N GLU A 105 -30.40 4.76 -29.17
CA GLU A 105 -31.56 5.62 -29.39
C GLU A 105 -31.11 7.07 -29.61
N SER A 106 -30.28 7.58 -28.69
CA SER A 106 -29.78 8.96 -28.77
C SER A 106 -28.34 9.06 -28.30
N LEU A 107 -27.63 10.00 -28.87
CA LEU A 107 -26.29 10.43 -28.52
C LEU A 107 -26.32 11.95 -28.49
N SER A 108 -26.03 12.54 -27.32
CA SER A 108 -26.06 13.99 -27.12
C SER A 108 -24.98 14.47 -26.16
N ALA A 109 -24.48 15.69 -26.42
CA ALA A 109 -23.65 16.38 -25.45
C ALA A 109 -24.52 17.34 -24.63
N ASP A 110 -24.11 17.64 -23.39
CA ASP A 110 -24.73 18.70 -22.61
C ASP A 110 -24.41 20.09 -23.21
N GLN A 111 -25.17 21.12 -22.79
CA GLN A 111 -25.01 22.49 -23.34
C GLN A 111 -23.61 23.08 -23.15
N ASN A 112 -22.85 22.61 -22.17
CA ASN A 112 -21.51 23.07 -21.86
C ASN A 112 -20.43 22.15 -22.42
N ALA A 113 -20.78 21.08 -23.15
CA ALA A 113 -19.88 20.02 -23.61
C ALA A 113 -19.01 19.44 -22.49
N SER A 114 -19.55 19.33 -21.27
CA SER A 114 -18.90 18.76 -20.10
C SER A 114 -19.31 17.30 -19.88
N ALA A 115 -20.37 16.83 -20.54
CA ALA A 115 -20.82 15.44 -20.49
C ALA A 115 -21.43 14.99 -21.84
N ILE A 116 -21.35 13.69 -22.07
CA ILE A 116 -22.00 12.98 -23.17
C ILE A 116 -22.97 11.97 -22.59
N ASP A 117 -24.22 12.02 -23.03
CA ASP A 117 -25.22 11.02 -22.72
C ASP A 117 -25.48 10.10 -23.93
N ILE A 118 -25.43 8.80 -23.68
CA ILE A 118 -25.72 7.73 -24.61
C ILE A 118 -26.93 6.97 -24.08
N VAL A 119 -28.03 6.98 -24.78
CA VAL A 119 -29.21 6.19 -24.46
C VAL A 119 -29.34 5.06 -25.46
N SER A 120 -29.44 3.83 -24.93
CA SER A 120 -29.59 2.62 -25.75
C SER A 120 -30.77 1.78 -25.30
N SER A 121 -31.42 1.16 -26.24
CA SER A 121 -32.47 0.16 -26.03
C SER A 121 -31.92 -1.23 -26.34
N CYS A 122 -32.09 -2.13 -25.40
CA CYS A 122 -31.74 -3.54 -25.55
C CYS A 122 -32.99 -4.42 -25.49
N THR A 123 -32.91 -5.63 -25.99
CA THR A 123 -34.02 -6.60 -25.83
C THR A 123 -34.39 -6.79 -24.36
N ALA A 124 -33.41 -6.74 -23.45
CA ALA A 124 -33.58 -6.90 -22.01
C ALA A 124 -33.98 -5.62 -21.26
N GLY A 125 -33.87 -4.42 -21.84
CA GLY A 125 -34.17 -3.18 -21.12
C GLY A 125 -33.61 -1.92 -21.80
N ARG A 126 -33.58 -0.83 -21.04
CA ARG A 126 -33.06 0.45 -21.48
C ARG A 126 -31.87 0.85 -20.66
N MET A 127 -30.86 1.39 -21.30
CA MET A 127 -29.63 1.83 -20.71
C MET A 127 -29.37 3.30 -20.95
N GLN A 128 -28.89 3.99 -19.92
CA GLN A 128 -28.37 5.34 -20.03
C GLN A 128 -26.92 5.31 -19.51
N ARG A 129 -26.04 5.84 -20.31
CA ARG A 129 -24.61 5.94 -19.99
C ARG A 129 -24.15 7.37 -20.15
N THR A 130 -23.55 7.93 -19.09
CA THR A 130 -23.08 9.32 -19.09
C THR A 130 -21.57 9.32 -18.88
N LEU A 131 -20.83 9.93 -19.80
CA LEU A 131 -19.41 10.21 -19.68
C LEU A 131 -19.23 11.68 -19.36
N SER A 132 -18.51 12.01 -18.30
CA SER A 132 -18.36 13.40 -17.84
C SER A 132 -16.90 13.75 -17.61
N LEU A 133 -16.54 15.00 -17.93
CA LEU A 133 -15.27 15.57 -17.53
C LEU A 133 -15.22 15.75 -16.02
N THR A 134 -14.05 15.59 -15.45
CA THR A 134 -13.78 15.91 -14.04
C THR A 134 -12.91 17.16 -13.93
N SER A 135 -12.66 17.63 -12.73
CA SER A 135 -11.67 18.69 -12.47
C SER A 135 -10.23 18.28 -12.79
N GLU A 136 -9.98 16.98 -12.98
CA GLU A 136 -8.67 16.44 -13.33
C GLU A 136 -8.55 16.27 -14.84
N ALA A 137 -7.44 16.72 -15.39
CA ALA A 137 -7.24 16.84 -16.84
C ALA A 137 -7.08 15.50 -17.59
N ASP A 138 -6.95 14.39 -16.88
CA ASP A 138 -6.70 13.04 -17.41
C ASP A 138 -7.70 11.99 -16.88
N VAL A 139 -8.87 12.44 -16.42
CA VAL A 139 -9.90 11.58 -15.81
C VAL A 139 -11.26 11.83 -16.43
N ILE A 140 -11.91 10.76 -16.87
CA ILE A 140 -13.32 10.73 -17.28
C ILE A 140 -14.11 9.95 -16.24
N ALA A 141 -15.21 10.55 -15.75
CA ALA A 141 -16.19 9.84 -14.93
C ALA A 141 -17.25 9.19 -15.82
N VAL A 142 -17.58 7.95 -15.51
CA VAL A 142 -18.62 7.19 -16.21
C VAL A 142 -19.70 6.77 -15.24
N ARG A 143 -20.96 6.99 -15.60
CA ARG A 143 -22.13 6.52 -14.87
C ARG A 143 -23.01 5.70 -15.80
N VAL A 144 -23.42 4.54 -15.34
CA VAL A 144 -24.28 3.60 -16.07
C VAL A 144 -25.55 3.36 -15.27
N ARG A 145 -26.70 3.48 -15.94
CA ARG A 145 -27.99 3.12 -15.39
C ARG A 145 -28.72 2.21 -16.38
N PHE A 146 -29.03 1.00 -15.93
CA PHE A 146 -29.78 0.02 -16.68
C PHE A 146 -31.13 -0.25 -16.02
N THR A 147 -32.22 -0.04 -16.81
CA THR A 147 -33.59 -0.32 -16.37
C THR A 147 -34.08 -1.54 -17.14
N PRO A 148 -34.17 -2.72 -16.48
CA PRO A 148 -34.59 -3.95 -17.15
C PRO A 148 -36.07 -3.93 -17.51
N LYS A 149 -36.44 -4.72 -18.49
CA LYS A 149 -37.85 -5.03 -18.72
C LYS A 149 -38.38 -5.97 -17.66
N GLU A 150 -39.65 -5.83 -17.30
CA GLU A 150 -40.28 -6.65 -16.30
C GLU A 150 -40.26 -8.14 -16.66
N GLY A 151 -40.00 -9.00 -15.69
CA GLY A 151 -40.04 -10.45 -15.85
C GLY A 151 -38.81 -11.10 -16.47
N LEU A 152 -37.74 -10.34 -16.80
CA LEU A 152 -36.52 -10.90 -17.37
C LEU A 152 -35.48 -11.18 -16.29
N ALA A 153 -34.76 -12.31 -16.45
CA ALA A 153 -33.65 -12.66 -15.58
C ALA A 153 -32.35 -11.97 -16.07
N ILE A 154 -31.81 -11.05 -15.27
CA ILE A 154 -30.56 -10.35 -15.61
C ILE A 154 -29.37 -11.08 -14.92
N HIS A 155 -28.41 -11.53 -15.71
CA HIS A 155 -27.22 -12.24 -15.23
C HIS A 155 -26.01 -11.32 -15.07
N SER A 156 -25.77 -10.35 -15.97
CA SER A 156 -24.72 -9.35 -15.80
C SER A 156 -25.01 -8.08 -16.62
N VAL A 157 -24.49 -6.97 -16.13
CA VAL A 157 -24.39 -5.68 -16.84
C VAL A 157 -23.03 -5.10 -16.54
N GLU A 158 -22.14 -5.05 -17.53
CA GLU A 158 -20.77 -4.58 -17.35
C GLU A 158 -20.28 -3.75 -18.53
N ASP A 159 -19.48 -2.72 -18.25
CA ASP A 159 -18.75 -1.97 -19.27
C ASP A 159 -17.39 -2.63 -19.53
N ARG A 160 -17.03 -2.77 -20.80
CA ARG A 160 -15.77 -3.37 -21.26
C ARG A 160 -15.07 -2.47 -22.26
N TYR A 161 -13.79 -2.23 -22.05
CA TYR A 161 -12.91 -1.46 -22.91
C TYR A 161 -11.73 -2.30 -23.36
N SER A 162 -11.41 -2.21 -24.66
CA SER A 162 -10.20 -2.79 -25.21
C SER A 162 -9.05 -1.79 -25.10
N PHE A 163 -7.89 -2.26 -24.67
CA PHE A 163 -6.67 -1.46 -24.60
C PHE A 163 -6.05 -1.32 -25.99
N ALA A 164 -5.77 -0.11 -26.44
CA ALA A 164 -5.29 0.18 -27.78
C ALA A 164 -4.16 1.22 -27.79
N PRO A 165 -3.00 0.94 -27.16
CA PRO A 165 -1.89 1.87 -27.16
C PRO A 165 -1.27 1.98 -28.56
N GLY A 166 -1.04 3.20 -29.00
CA GLY A 166 -0.17 3.55 -30.08
C GLY A 166 -0.42 2.86 -31.43
N ARG A 167 -1.42 3.30 -32.22
CA ARG A 167 -1.40 3.05 -33.65
C ARG A 167 -0.14 3.70 -34.22
N ARG A 168 0.87 2.91 -34.58
CA ARG A 168 1.86 3.38 -35.55
C ARG A 168 1.10 3.64 -36.86
N ALA A 169 1.35 4.80 -37.43
CA ALA A 169 0.76 5.20 -38.69
C ALA A 169 1.23 4.25 -39.79
N ALA A 170 0.56 3.19 -40.00
CA ALA A 170 0.46 2.29 -41.15
C ALA A 170 -0.12 0.94 -40.68
N ASP A 171 -1.41 0.84 -40.73
CA ASP A 171 -2.21 -0.35 -41.08
C ASP A 171 -2.01 -1.70 -40.37
N THR A 172 -1.19 -1.82 -39.35
CA THR A 172 -1.12 -3.02 -38.53
C THR A 172 -1.25 -2.67 -37.06
N PRO A 173 -2.30 -3.17 -36.36
CA PRO A 173 -2.34 -3.12 -34.91
C PRO A 173 -1.30 -4.12 -34.37
N VAL A 174 -0.04 -3.70 -34.28
CA VAL A 174 0.95 -4.47 -33.54
C VAL A 174 0.76 -4.11 -32.08
N LEU A 175 -0.10 -4.86 -31.41
CA LEU A 175 -0.12 -4.95 -29.95
C LEU A 175 1.17 -5.65 -29.55
N GLY A 176 2.19 -4.88 -29.24
CA GLY A 176 3.35 -5.40 -28.54
C GLY A 176 2.92 -5.84 -27.12
N PRO A 177 3.75 -6.58 -26.40
CA PRO A 177 3.46 -6.99 -25.03
C PRO A 177 3.17 -5.76 -24.15
N VAL A 178 2.24 -5.90 -23.22
CA VAL A 178 1.95 -4.87 -22.22
C VAL A 178 3.16 -4.76 -21.29
N ASP A 179 3.63 -3.53 -21.04
CA ASP A 179 4.84 -3.30 -20.23
C ASP A 179 4.58 -3.40 -18.72
N PHE A 180 3.36 -3.08 -18.31
CA PHE A 180 2.94 -3.14 -16.91
C PHE A 180 1.44 -3.44 -16.86
N VAL A 181 1.08 -4.36 -16.00
CA VAL A 181 -0.30 -4.69 -15.64
C VAL A 181 -0.38 -4.77 -14.13
N TRP A 182 -1.49 -4.33 -13.58
CA TRP A 182 -1.80 -4.60 -12.19
C TRP A 182 -3.27 -4.96 -12.03
N SER A 183 -3.46 -6.03 -11.31
CA SER A 183 -4.71 -6.51 -10.72
C SER A 183 -4.39 -6.88 -9.27
N GLN A 184 -5.32 -6.67 -8.37
CA GLN A 184 -5.13 -6.94 -6.94
C GLN A 184 -4.70 -8.38 -6.66
N ASN A 185 -5.32 -9.34 -7.38
CA ASN A 185 -5.00 -10.75 -7.30
C ASN A 185 -4.65 -11.27 -8.71
N ILE A 186 -3.81 -12.29 -8.78
CA ILE A 186 -3.61 -13.06 -10.01
C ILE A 186 -4.87 -13.89 -10.30
N LYS A 187 -5.07 -14.24 -11.56
CA LYS A 187 -6.20 -15.06 -12.01
C LYS A 187 -5.80 -16.53 -12.05
N THR A 188 -6.55 -17.37 -11.36
CA THR A 188 -6.31 -18.80 -11.33
C THR A 188 -7.09 -19.58 -12.38
N GLY A 189 -7.95 -18.90 -13.12
CA GLY A 189 -8.76 -19.42 -14.20
C GLY A 189 -9.38 -18.32 -15.04
N PRO A 190 -9.89 -18.63 -16.25
CA PRO A 190 -10.38 -17.65 -17.21
C PRO A 190 -11.57 -16.83 -16.69
N ASP A 191 -12.38 -17.40 -15.80
CA ASP A 191 -13.55 -16.76 -15.20
C ASP A 191 -13.27 -16.05 -13.88
N SER A 192 -12.01 -15.99 -13.43
CA SER A 192 -11.65 -15.29 -12.20
C SER A 192 -11.85 -13.79 -12.37
N LEU A 193 -12.39 -13.16 -11.32
CA LEU A 193 -12.63 -11.72 -11.24
C LEU A 193 -12.45 -11.22 -9.81
N ILE A 194 -12.50 -9.89 -9.60
CA ILE A 194 -12.36 -9.26 -8.29
C ILE A 194 -13.70 -8.64 -7.91
N PRO A 195 -14.46 -9.22 -6.98
CA PRO A 195 -15.72 -8.66 -6.52
C PRO A 195 -15.49 -7.51 -5.55
N GLN A 196 -16.48 -6.63 -5.42
CA GLN A 196 -16.41 -5.45 -4.56
C GLN A 196 -16.07 -5.77 -3.11
N TRP A 197 -16.55 -6.88 -2.58
CA TRP A 197 -16.23 -7.29 -1.20
C TRP A 197 -14.78 -7.72 -0.99
N ASP A 198 -14.01 -7.94 -2.07
CA ASP A 198 -12.56 -8.20 -2.00
C ASP A 198 -11.71 -6.97 -2.33
N PHE A 199 -12.29 -5.80 -2.60
CA PHE A 199 -11.54 -4.61 -2.96
C PHE A 199 -10.68 -4.08 -1.81
N LYS A 200 -9.38 -4.00 -2.05
CA LYS A 200 -8.38 -3.38 -1.18
C LYS A 200 -7.94 -2.03 -1.74
N SER A 201 -7.34 -2.06 -2.93
CA SER A 201 -7.03 -0.89 -3.77
C SER A 201 -7.78 -1.04 -5.09
N PRO A 202 -9.05 -0.59 -5.19
CA PRO A 202 -9.95 -0.93 -6.28
C PRO A 202 -9.55 -0.23 -7.58
N ALA A 203 -8.72 -0.90 -8.35
CA ALA A 203 -8.35 -0.51 -9.70
C ALA A 203 -7.87 -1.72 -10.50
N VAL A 204 -7.93 -1.62 -11.82
CA VAL A 204 -7.15 -2.44 -12.76
C VAL A 204 -6.40 -1.50 -13.69
N MET A 205 -5.16 -1.87 -14.07
CA MET A 205 -4.26 -0.96 -14.78
C MET A 205 -3.51 -1.68 -15.88
N LEU A 206 -3.30 -0.95 -16.99
CA LEU A 206 -2.48 -1.39 -18.11
C LEU A 206 -1.56 -0.24 -18.54
N GLN A 207 -0.32 -0.57 -18.90
CA GLN A 207 0.59 0.40 -19.52
C GLN A 207 1.39 -0.25 -20.63
N GLN A 208 1.52 0.45 -21.76
CA GLN A 208 2.43 0.11 -22.84
C GLN A 208 3.17 1.37 -23.30
N GLY A 209 4.49 1.34 -23.24
CA GLY A 209 5.30 2.53 -23.45
C GLY A 209 4.90 3.64 -22.47
N SER A 210 4.60 4.80 -23.00
CA SER A 210 4.10 5.96 -22.26
C SER A 210 2.59 5.95 -22.00
N ILE A 211 1.81 5.14 -22.72
CA ILE A 211 0.35 5.13 -22.58
C ILE A 211 -0.07 4.28 -21.39
N PHE A 212 -0.60 4.93 -20.39
CA PHE A 212 -1.13 4.32 -19.16
C PHE A 212 -2.63 4.50 -19.08
N THR A 213 -3.34 3.45 -18.70
CA THR A 213 -4.78 3.45 -18.43
C THR A 213 -5.10 2.73 -17.13
N ALA A 214 -6.13 3.20 -16.44
CA ALA A 214 -6.71 2.52 -15.29
C ALA A 214 -8.22 2.69 -15.26
N LEU A 215 -8.91 1.70 -14.74
CA LEU A 215 -10.32 1.76 -14.39
C LEU A 215 -10.42 1.68 -12.85
N MET A 216 -11.10 2.66 -12.25
CA MET A 216 -11.27 2.80 -10.80
C MET A 216 -12.75 2.88 -10.46
N PRO A 217 -13.31 1.93 -9.71
CA PRO A 217 -14.69 2.01 -9.21
C PRO A 217 -14.93 3.24 -8.35
N SER A 218 -16.13 3.82 -8.50
CA SER A 218 -16.68 4.73 -7.50
C SER A 218 -17.42 3.88 -6.48
N LEU A 219 -16.85 3.74 -5.27
CA LEU A 219 -17.43 2.87 -4.26
C LEU A 219 -18.67 3.51 -3.65
N ASN A 220 -19.80 2.86 -3.85
CA ASN A 220 -21.03 3.17 -3.13
C ASN A 220 -21.30 2.04 -2.13
N ALA A 221 -21.28 2.37 -0.85
CA ALA A 221 -21.50 1.44 0.25
C ALA A 221 -22.83 0.67 0.18
N ARG A 222 -23.78 1.18 -0.59
CA ARG A 222 -25.14 0.62 -0.73
C ARG A 222 -25.39 -0.04 -2.06
N SER A 223 -24.36 -0.21 -2.92
CA SER A 223 -24.60 -0.83 -4.22
C SER A 223 -24.98 -2.30 -4.06
N GLN A 224 -26.22 -2.54 -4.35
CA GLN A 224 -26.78 -3.83 -4.74
C GLN A 224 -27.08 -3.70 -6.23
N PRO A 225 -26.67 -4.51 -7.11
CA PRO A 225 -26.04 -5.83 -6.99
C PRO A 225 -24.51 -5.76 -6.79
N PRO A 226 -23.87 -6.93 -6.53
CA PRO A 226 -22.44 -6.99 -6.38
C PRO A 226 -21.71 -6.54 -7.65
N LEU A 227 -20.78 -5.60 -7.50
CA LEU A 227 -19.98 -5.08 -8.59
C LEU A 227 -18.62 -5.79 -8.62
N SER A 228 -18.06 -5.95 -9.82
CA SER A 228 -16.79 -6.64 -10.00
C SER A 228 -15.89 -5.93 -11.00
N LEU A 229 -14.58 -5.96 -10.73
CA LEU A 229 -13.52 -5.59 -11.66
C LEU A 229 -12.99 -6.83 -12.36
N ASP A 230 -12.62 -6.67 -13.63
CA ASP A 230 -11.99 -7.75 -14.38
C ASP A 230 -11.00 -7.20 -15.41
N LEU A 231 -10.04 -8.03 -15.83
CA LEU A 231 -9.13 -7.73 -16.93
C LEU A 231 -8.64 -9.04 -17.58
N ASP A 232 -8.26 -8.94 -18.84
CA ASP A 232 -7.61 -10.03 -19.56
C ASP A 232 -6.65 -9.47 -20.61
N VAL A 233 -5.37 -9.79 -20.48
CA VAL A 233 -4.35 -9.39 -21.45
C VAL A 233 -4.01 -10.47 -22.46
N THR A 234 -4.61 -11.66 -22.36
CA THR A 234 -4.41 -12.80 -23.28
C THR A 234 -5.35 -12.79 -24.47
N SER A 235 -6.37 -11.92 -24.45
CA SER A 235 -7.33 -11.85 -25.56
C SER A 235 -6.61 -11.71 -26.91
N GLU A 236 -6.85 -12.62 -27.84
CA GLU A 236 -6.14 -12.74 -29.13
C GLU A 236 -6.15 -11.45 -29.96
N SER A 237 -7.17 -10.61 -29.78
CA SER A 237 -7.30 -9.38 -30.52
C SER A 237 -6.79 -8.16 -29.78
N LYS A 238 -7.10 -8.02 -28.48
CA LYS A 238 -6.75 -6.84 -27.65
C LYS A 238 -6.90 -7.17 -26.17
N PRO A 239 -5.98 -6.72 -25.31
CA PRO A 239 -6.20 -6.68 -23.86
C PRO A 239 -7.45 -5.86 -23.55
N TRP A 240 -8.16 -6.24 -22.49
CA TRP A 240 -9.36 -5.50 -22.07
C TRP A 240 -9.43 -5.36 -20.55
N ILE A 241 -10.18 -4.35 -20.11
CA ILE A 241 -10.56 -4.10 -18.73
C ILE A 241 -12.08 -3.93 -18.64
N SER A 242 -12.70 -4.37 -17.55
CA SER A 242 -14.15 -4.19 -17.34
C SER A 242 -14.54 -3.90 -15.91
N TYR A 243 -15.73 -3.33 -15.74
CA TYR A 243 -16.38 -3.10 -14.46
C TYR A 243 -17.90 -3.08 -14.62
N GLY A 244 -18.60 -3.70 -13.67
CA GLY A 244 -20.05 -3.66 -13.66
C GLY A 244 -20.67 -4.62 -12.65
N ALA A 245 -21.99 -4.77 -12.78
CA ALA A 245 -22.77 -5.72 -11.99
C ALA A 245 -22.58 -7.12 -12.54
N VAL A 246 -21.70 -7.88 -11.91
CA VAL A 246 -21.33 -9.24 -12.30
C VAL A 246 -21.33 -10.12 -11.04
N PRO A 247 -22.25 -11.07 -10.91
CA PRO A 247 -22.23 -12.01 -9.80
C PRO A 247 -20.97 -12.86 -9.78
N SER A 248 -20.53 -13.18 -8.59
CA SER A 248 -19.35 -14.01 -8.34
C SER A 248 -19.60 -15.02 -7.24
N GLU A 249 -18.90 -16.13 -7.30
CA GLU A 249 -18.88 -17.14 -6.27
C GLU A 249 -17.44 -17.44 -5.81
N PRO A 250 -17.22 -17.80 -4.53
CA PRO A 250 -15.91 -18.24 -4.05
C PRO A 250 -15.41 -19.46 -4.82
N TYR A 251 -14.09 -19.49 -5.07
CA TYR A 251 -13.44 -20.56 -5.79
C TYR A 251 -12.06 -20.84 -5.20
N GLY A 252 -11.82 -22.07 -4.79
CA GLY A 252 -10.54 -22.47 -4.20
C GLY A 252 -10.22 -21.68 -2.92
N HIS A 253 -8.93 -21.45 -2.70
CA HIS A 253 -8.46 -20.63 -1.58
C HIS A 253 -8.41 -19.17 -2.00
N SER A 254 -9.32 -18.36 -1.46
CA SER A 254 -9.27 -16.90 -1.57
C SER A 254 -9.43 -16.30 -2.97
N TYR A 255 -10.07 -17.02 -3.89
CA TYR A 255 -10.39 -16.52 -5.23
C TYR A 255 -11.88 -16.47 -5.48
N PHE A 256 -12.25 -15.66 -6.49
CA PHE A 256 -13.62 -15.55 -6.96
C PHE A 256 -13.68 -15.78 -8.46
N ARG A 257 -14.76 -16.43 -8.89
CA ARG A 257 -15.05 -16.61 -10.31
C ARG A 257 -16.42 -16.07 -10.64
N ARG A 258 -16.63 -15.75 -11.91
CA ARG A 258 -17.93 -15.32 -12.46
C ARG A 258 -18.98 -16.40 -12.23
N ASP A 259 -20.07 -16.03 -11.57
CA ASP A 259 -21.26 -16.87 -11.49
C ASP A 259 -22.23 -16.51 -12.63
N SER A 260 -22.06 -17.16 -13.77
CA SER A 260 -22.86 -16.91 -14.96
C SER A 260 -24.32 -17.38 -14.86
N LYS A 261 -24.66 -18.18 -13.85
CA LYS A 261 -26.01 -18.74 -13.64
C LYS A 261 -26.86 -17.90 -12.72
N SER A 262 -26.24 -17.22 -11.77
CA SER A 262 -26.97 -16.39 -10.83
C SER A 262 -27.69 -15.23 -11.52
N VAL A 263 -28.86 -14.93 -11.00
CA VAL A 263 -29.69 -13.80 -11.43
C VAL A 263 -29.47 -12.65 -10.45
N ILE A 264 -29.21 -11.47 -10.97
CA ILE A 264 -29.05 -10.27 -10.17
C ILE A 264 -30.40 -9.90 -9.56
N SER A 265 -30.46 -9.81 -8.24
CA SER A 265 -31.62 -9.26 -7.54
C SER A 265 -31.71 -7.76 -7.81
N LEU A 266 -32.81 -7.33 -8.42
CA LEU A 266 -33.06 -5.93 -8.75
C LEU A 266 -33.94 -5.29 -7.67
N GLU A 267 -33.42 -4.30 -6.99
CA GLU A 267 -34.27 -3.38 -6.22
C GLU A 267 -35.02 -2.43 -7.16
N SER A 268 -36.11 -1.85 -6.71
CA SER A 268 -36.97 -0.95 -7.50
C SER A 268 -36.14 0.18 -8.15
N GLY A 269 -35.91 0.11 -9.44
CA GLY A 269 -35.22 1.15 -10.22
C GLY A 269 -34.11 0.68 -11.14
N GLY A 270 -33.69 -0.58 -11.06
CA GLY A 270 -32.69 -1.17 -11.95
C GLY A 270 -31.29 -1.21 -11.37
N ILE A 271 -30.28 -1.27 -12.25
CA ILE A 271 -28.85 -1.36 -11.91
C ILE A 271 -28.19 -0.02 -12.17
N GLU A 272 -27.46 0.51 -11.17
CA GLU A 272 -26.68 1.73 -11.33
C GLU A 272 -25.26 1.51 -10.77
N TYR A 273 -24.26 1.89 -11.54
CA TYR A 273 -22.86 1.92 -11.09
C TYR A 273 -22.09 3.05 -11.75
N SER A 274 -20.99 3.43 -11.15
CA SER A 274 -20.10 4.46 -11.68
C SER A 274 -18.63 4.14 -11.40
N TYR A 275 -17.77 4.70 -12.25
CA TYR A 275 -16.32 4.52 -12.16
C TYR A 275 -15.60 5.67 -12.86
N ALA A 276 -14.30 5.76 -12.63
CA ALA A 276 -13.42 6.68 -13.34
C ALA A 276 -12.49 5.92 -14.29
N ILE A 277 -12.31 6.45 -15.49
CA ILE A 277 -11.24 6.06 -16.39
C ILE A 277 -10.14 7.10 -16.26
N VAL A 278 -8.94 6.65 -15.91
CA VAL A 278 -7.74 7.46 -15.92
C VAL A 278 -6.91 7.05 -17.12
N ALA A 279 -6.61 7.99 -18.01
CA ALA A 279 -5.74 7.73 -19.15
C ALA A 279 -4.77 8.89 -19.34
N SER A 280 -3.48 8.59 -19.41
CA SER A 280 -2.42 9.61 -19.44
C SER A 280 -1.13 9.11 -20.06
N SER A 281 -0.30 10.03 -20.55
CA SER A 281 1.09 9.72 -20.89
C SER A 281 1.94 9.78 -19.62
N GLN A 282 2.61 8.69 -19.30
CA GLN A 282 3.43 8.51 -18.09
C GLN A 282 4.77 7.87 -18.45
N PRO A 283 5.82 8.07 -17.65
CA PRO A 283 7.05 7.30 -17.79
C PRO A 283 6.75 5.80 -17.79
N PRO A 284 7.45 5.00 -18.60
CA PRO A 284 7.22 3.56 -18.66
C PRO A 284 7.26 2.90 -17.29
N LYS A 285 6.28 2.04 -17.02
CA LYS A 285 6.12 1.27 -15.76
C LYS A 285 5.94 2.09 -14.48
N LEU A 286 5.64 3.38 -14.56
CA LEU A 286 5.45 4.26 -13.40
C LEU A 286 4.04 4.88 -13.31
N GLY A 287 3.15 4.58 -14.25
CA GLY A 287 1.78 5.14 -14.28
C GLY A 287 0.97 4.78 -13.04
N TYR A 288 1.20 3.61 -12.44
CA TYR A 288 0.51 3.14 -11.22
C TYR A 288 0.63 4.12 -10.04
N ARG A 289 1.73 4.88 -9.95
CA ARG A 289 1.95 5.82 -8.85
C ARG A 289 0.86 6.90 -8.76
N ARG A 290 0.33 7.31 -9.91
CA ARG A 290 -0.80 8.24 -9.98
C ARG A 290 -2.06 7.62 -9.37
N ILE A 291 -2.32 6.35 -9.67
CA ILE A 291 -3.49 5.64 -9.13
C ILE A 291 -3.37 5.44 -7.63
N VAL A 292 -2.19 5.08 -7.12
CA VAL A 292 -1.92 4.98 -5.68
C VAL A 292 -2.32 6.28 -4.96
N ARG A 293 -1.88 7.45 -5.49
CA ARG A 293 -2.21 8.76 -4.93
C ARG A 293 -3.71 9.03 -5.00
N ARG A 294 -4.31 8.80 -6.18
CA ARG A 294 -5.73 9.04 -6.39
C ARG A 294 -6.61 8.19 -5.49
N LEU A 295 -6.33 6.90 -5.36
CA LEU A 295 -7.07 6.00 -4.47
C LEU A 295 -7.05 6.48 -3.02
N TRP A 296 -5.88 6.93 -2.56
CA TRP A 296 -5.79 7.49 -1.21
C TRP A 296 -6.59 8.78 -1.07
N GLN A 297 -6.43 9.71 -1.98
CA GLN A 297 -7.12 11.01 -1.95
C GLN A 297 -8.64 10.87 -2.03
N THR A 298 -9.14 9.91 -2.81
CA THR A 298 -10.59 9.73 -3.02
C THR A 298 -11.27 8.83 -1.99
N LEU A 299 -10.53 7.93 -1.34
CA LEU A 299 -11.10 6.92 -0.43
C LEU A 299 -10.46 6.96 0.95
N GLY A 300 -9.13 6.88 1.02
CA GLY A 300 -8.41 6.66 2.26
C GLY A 300 -8.30 7.92 3.13
N HIS A 301 -8.02 9.06 2.54
CA HIS A 301 -7.86 10.34 3.25
C HIS A 301 -9.10 10.70 4.07
N ASP A 302 -10.25 10.74 3.42
CA ASP A 302 -11.52 11.05 4.10
C ASP A 302 -11.86 9.98 5.12
N GLY A 303 -11.64 8.71 4.81
CA GLY A 303 -11.84 7.59 5.74
C GLY A 303 -11.00 7.71 7.01
N LEU A 304 -9.75 8.19 6.89
CA LEU A 304 -8.88 8.43 8.04
C LEU A 304 -9.37 9.62 8.90
N LEU A 305 -9.82 10.71 8.28
CA LEU A 305 -10.23 11.94 8.97
C LEU A 305 -11.66 11.87 9.53
N GLN A 306 -12.56 11.14 8.86
CA GLN A 306 -13.97 10.99 9.28
C GLN A 306 -14.16 10.00 10.43
N SER A 307 -13.12 9.30 10.85
CA SER A 307 -13.21 8.37 11.99
C SER A 307 -13.43 9.11 13.32
N ALA A 308 -14.52 9.92 13.39
CA ALA A 308 -15.09 10.42 14.64
C ALA A 308 -15.49 9.25 15.54
N ASP A 309 -15.86 8.14 14.94
CA ASP A 309 -16.00 6.86 15.59
C ASP A 309 -14.62 6.21 15.67
N LEU A 310 -13.89 6.54 16.73
CA LEU A 310 -12.58 5.98 17.02
C LEU A 310 -12.65 4.49 17.42
N GLN A 311 -13.84 3.92 17.47
CA GLN A 311 -14.02 2.47 17.60
C GLN A 311 -13.62 1.77 16.32
N GLN A 312 -12.43 1.21 16.33
CA GLN A 312 -11.88 0.51 15.18
C GLN A 312 -12.40 -0.94 15.05
N ASN A 313 -12.96 -1.48 16.12
CA ASN A 313 -13.41 -2.87 16.16
C ASN A 313 -14.74 -2.99 16.90
N VAL A 314 -15.82 -3.28 16.16
CA VAL A 314 -17.17 -3.46 16.73
C VAL A 314 -17.26 -4.68 17.64
N ARG A 315 -16.51 -5.75 17.36
CA ARG A 315 -16.45 -6.96 18.19
C ARG A 315 -15.76 -6.70 19.54
N ARG A 316 -14.93 -5.66 19.63
CA ARG A 316 -14.16 -5.28 20.80
C ARG A 316 -14.23 -3.77 21.03
N PRO A 317 -15.41 -3.24 21.39
CA PRO A 317 -15.62 -1.80 21.53
C PRO A 317 -14.73 -1.13 22.59
N SER A 318 -14.19 -1.90 23.53
CA SER A 318 -13.24 -1.42 24.54
C SER A 318 -11.85 -1.12 23.97
N LEU A 319 -11.51 -1.67 22.81
CA LEU A 319 -10.19 -1.51 22.20
C LEU A 319 -10.17 -0.31 21.25
N ALA A 320 -10.15 0.88 21.80
CA ALA A 320 -10.14 2.11 21.01
C ALA A 320 -8.88 2.95 21.21
N THR A 321 -7.99 2.55 22.12
CA THR A 321 -6.64 3.10 22.28
C THR A 321 -5.58 2.01 22.13
N PHE A 322 -4.37 2.41 21.78
CA PHE A 322 -3.27 1.45 21.67
C PHE A 322 -2.88 0.85 23.03
N ASP A 323 -3.07 1.56 24.13
CA ASP A 323 -2.80 0.99 25.45
C ASP A 323 -3.80 -0.09 25.82
N GLU A 324 -5.09 0.09 25.53
CA GLU A 324 -6.11 -0.95 25.68
C GLU A 324 -5.79 -2.17 24.81
N TRP A 325 -5.40 -1.95 23.54
CA TRP A 325 -5.01 -3.03 22.64
C TRP A 325 -3.78 -3.79 23.14
N ARG A 326 -2.75 -3.09 23.62
CA ARG A 326 -1.54 -3.73 24.18
C ARG A 326 -1.88 -4.60 25.39
N GLN A 327 -2.75 -4.13 26.27
CA GLN A 327 -3.19 -4.90 27.43
C GLN A 327 -3.97 -6.16 27.02
N ASP A 328 -4.87 -6.05 26.06
CA ASP A 328 -5.67 -7.18 25.59
C ASP A 328 -4.84 -8.17 24.76
N ALA A 329 -3.98 -7.66 23.87
CA ALA A 329 -3.21 -8.49 22.94
C ALA A 329 -1.98 -9.15 23.58
N TRP A 330 -1.31 -8.49 24.54
CA TRP A 330 0.00 -8.92 24.98
C TRP A 330 0.15 -9.03 26.49
N MET A 331 -0.13 -7.96 27.22
CA MET A 331 0.26 -7.89 28.63
C MET A 331 -0.51 -8.87 29.50
N ARG A 332 -1.78 -9.12 29.16
CA ARG A 332 -2.60 -10.15 29.82
C ARG A 332 -1.98 -11.54 29.75
N TYR A 333 -1.25 -11.83 28.69
CA TYR A 333 -0.70 -13.16 28.40
C TYR A 333 0.84 -13.21 28.50
N ALA A 334 1.45 -12.13 29.01
CA ALA A 334 2.92 -12.03 29.05
C ALA A 334 3.59 -13.19 29.79
N ASP A 335 3.00 -13.70 30.86
CA ASP A 335 3.51 -14.85 31.63
C ASP A 335 3.24 -16.18 30.93
N GLU A 336 2.16 -16.26 30.14
CA GLU A 336 1.81 -17.48 29.39
C GLU A 336 2.71 -17.71 28.19
N VAL A 337 3.07 -16.63 27.45
CA VAL A 337 3.91 -16.74 26.25
C VAL A 337 5.39 -16.78 26.56
N TYR A 338 5.82 -16.26 27.70
CA TYR A 338 7.23 -16.26 28.08
C TYR A 338 7.66 -17.62 28.65
N ARG A 339 8.81 -18.11 28.19
CA ARG A 339 9.48 -19.30 28.71
C ARG A 339 10.90 -18.95 29.09
N ARG A 340 11.29 -19.32 30.30
CA ARG A 340 12.70 -19.31 30.73
C ARG A 340 13.40 -20.47 30.04
N VAL A 341 14.60 -20.22 29.54
CA VAL A 341 15.48 -21.21 28.90
C VAL A 341 16.76 -21.33 29.73
N ASP A 342 17.16 -22.55 30.02
CA ASP A 342 18.44 -22.79 30.65
C ASP A 342 19.55 -22.69 29.59
N CYS A 343 20.48 -21.79 29.78
CA CYS A 343 21.59 -21.56 28.88
C CYS A 343 22.92 -21.30 29.66
N PRO A 344 24.08 -21.56 29.05
CA PRO A 344 25.35 -21.24 29.66
C PRO A 344 25.46 -19.77 30.02
N GLY A 345 25.72 -19.50 31.32
CA GLY A 345 25.74 -18.13 31.85
C GLY A 345 24.42 -17.60 32.38
N GLY A 346 23.32 -18.31 32.17
CA GLY A 346 21.99 -17.93 32.64
C GLY A 346 21.34 -16.78 31.82
N GLY A 347 20.13 -16.38 32.22
CA GLY A 347 19.48 -15.19 31.71
C GLY A 347 18.81 -15.33 30.32
N CYS A 348 18.72 -16.54 29.76
CA CYS A 348 17.99 -16.78 28.50
C CYS A 348 16.51 -16.99 28.72
N GLY A 349 15.75 -16.63 27.71
CA GLY A 349 14.31 -16.84 27.65
C GLY A 349 13.80 -16.72 26.21
N THR A 350 12.57 -17.09 25.99
CA THR A 350 11.94 -16.97 24.69
C THR A 350 10.47 -16.66 24.80
N LEU A 351 9.88 -16.22 23.69
CA LEU A 351 8.46 -16.08 23.52
C LEU A 351 7.97 -17.28 22.71
N SER A 352 7.13 -18.11 23.34
CA SER A 352 6.54 -19.27 22.67
C SER A 352 5.56 -18.84 21.60
N SER A 353 5.55 -19.55 20.47
CA SER A 353 4.77 -19.18 19.31
C SER A 353 3.36 -19.77 19.28
N ASN A 354 3.13 -20.89 19.93
CA ASN A 354 2.01 -21.76 19.59
C ASN A 354 0.74 -21.54 20.41
N ARG A 355 -0.12 -20.69 19.91
CA ARG A 355 -1.52 -20.58 20.36
C ARG A 355 -2.44 -20.52 19.16
N ASN A 356 -3.41 -21.43 19.07
CA ASN A 356 -4.36 -21.43 17.96
C ASN A 356 -5.40 -20.31 18.06
N TYR A 357 -6.21 -20.15 17.03
CA TYR A 357 -7.27 -19.12 16.97
C TYR A 357 -8.36 -19.26 18.04
N LEU A 358 -8.48 -20.43 18.67
CA LEU A 358 -9.36 -20.63 19.83
C LEU A 358 -8.70 -20.20 21.15
N GLY A 359 -7.47 -19.72 21.10
CA GLY A 359 -6.71 -19.32 22.28
C GLY A 359 -6.12 -20.51 23.08
N GLN A 360 -6.09 -21.70 22.50
CA GLN A 360 -5.50 -22.89 23.08
C GLN A 360 -4.06 -23.04 22.62
N TRP A 361 -3.20 -23.56 23.51
CA TRP A 361 -1.83 -23.90 23.14
C TRP A 361 -1.81 -25.10 22.20
N ASP A 362 -1.19 -24.94 21.04
CA ASP A 362 -0.95 -26.08 20.15
C ASP A 362 0.16 -26.97 20.77
N LYS A 363 -0.08 -28.27 20.76
CA LYS A 363 0.89 -29.26 21.20
C LYS A 363 1.35 -30.09 20.01
N PRO A 364 2.57 -30.58 20.02
CA PRO A 364 3.48 -30.74 21.15
C PRO A 364 4.60 -29.67 21.26
N GLU A 365 4.78 -28.76 20.32
CA GLU A 365 6.02 -27.99 20.20
C GLU A 365 5.83 -26.52 20.52
N GLU A 366 6.49 -26.09 21.61
CA GLU A 366 6.65 -24.68 21.98
C GLU A 366 7.97 -24.20 21.37
N ASP A 367 7.97 -23.80 20.11
CA ASP A 367 9.13 -23.31 19.41
C ASP A 367 9.25 -21.79 19.47
N ALA A 368 10.47 -21.29 19.41
CA ALA A 368 10.80 -19.90 19.32
C ALA A 368 11.40 -19.61 17.94
N TRP A 369 10.74 -18.73 17.19
CA TRP A 369 11.14 -18.43 15.84
C TRP A 369 11.85 -17.09 15.75
N PHE A 370 13.01 -17.12 15.12
CA PHE A 370 13.83 -15.97 14.77
C PHE A 370 13.94 -15.89 13.24
N ASN A 371 12.82 -15.91 12.54
CA ASN A 371 12.80 -15.95 11.09
C ASN A 371 12.20 -14.69 10.46
N ALA A 372 12.02 -14.67 9.16
CA ALA A 372 11.59 -13.47 8.45
C ALA A 372 10.14 -13.06 8.77
N TRP A 373 9.25 -14.03 8.97
CA TRP A 373 7.83 -13.80 9.23
C TRP A 373 7.51 -13.76 10.72
N PHE A 374 8.08 -14.66 11.49
CA PHE A 374 7.77 -14.88 12.89
C PHE A 374 9.00 -14.59 13.73
N GLN A 375 9.10 -13.32 14.17
CA GLN A 375 10.36 -12.82 14.71
C GLN A 375 10.25 -12.51 16.20
N SER A 376 10.62 -13.48 17.06
CA SER A 376 10.61 -13.32 18.52
C SER A 376 11.47 -12.14 18.99
N LEU A 377 12.61 -11.88 18.33
CA LEU A 377 13.51 -10.79 18.73
C LEU A 377 12.92 -9.41 18.42
N ARG A 378 12.17 -9.27 17.31
CA ARG A 378 11.41 -8.06 17.00
C ARG A 378 10.28 -7.84 18.01
N THR A 379 9.53 -8.88 18.35
CA THR A 379 8.50 -8.80 19.38
C THR A 379 9.06 -8.38 20.72
N ALA A 380 10.18 -8.98 21.13
CA ALA A 380 10.88 -8.62 22.36
C ALA A 380 11.37 -7.16 22.35
N TYR A 381 11.76 -6.63 21.19
CA TYR A 381 12.11 -5.22 21.05
C TYR A 381 10.90 -4.30 21.41
N GLY A 382 9.72 -4.63 20.92
CA GLY A 382 8.48 -3.90 21.29
C GLY A 382 8.16 -4.03 22.78
N TRP A 383 8.38 -5.21 23.39
CA TRP A 383 8.21 -5.41 24.82
C TRP A 383 9.21 -4.57 25.65
N TYR A 384 10.45 -4.47 25.19
CA TYR A 384 11.42 -3.63 25.86
C TYR A 384 11.00 -2.15 25.86
N LEU A 385 10.59 -1.62 24.69
CA LEU A 385 10.08 -0.24 24.58
C LEU A 385 8.86 0.00 25.47
N TYR A 386 7.93 -0.94 25.50
CA TYR A 386 6.78 -0.87 26.41
C TYR A 386 7.22 -0.83 27.87
N GLY A 387 8.16 -1.72 28.26
CA GLY A 387 8.70 -1.77 29.62
C GLY A 387 9.45 -0.49 30.02
N GLU A 388 10.18 0.15 29.10
CA GLU A 388 10.79 1.47 29.31
C GLU A 388 9.71 2.55 29.56
N ARG A 389 8.72 2.63 28.66
CA ARG A 389 7.65 3.63 28.74
C ARG A 389 6.80 3.49 30.02
N THR A 390 6.52 2.27 30.44
CA THR A 390 5.70 1.96 31.63
C THR A 390 6.51 1.74 32.89
N GLN A 391 7.86 1.84 32.84
CA GLN A 391 8.78 1.54 33.94
C GLN A 391 8.65 0.10 34.47
N ASN A 392 8.21 -0.84 33.62
CA ASN A 392 8.08 -2.25 33.96
C ASN A 392 9.39 -3.01 33.73
N THR A 393 10.20 -3.12 34.82
CA THR A 393 11.52 -3.77 34.78
C THR A 393 11.44 -5.27 34.47
N GLU A 394 10.35 -5.95 34.81
CA GLU A 394 10.18 -7.38 34.53
C GLU A 394 9.98 -7.64 33.04
N ILE A 395 9.12 -6.88 32.39
CA ILE A 395 8.93 -6.99 30.94
C ILE A 395 10.22 -6.71 30.20
N ARG A 396 10.99 -5.69 30.61
CA ARG A 396 12.32 -5.43 30.02
C ARG A 396 13.25 -6.62 30.19
N ARG A 397 13.37 -7.18 31.40
CA ARG A 397 14.20 -8.35 31.66
C ARG A 397 13.79 -9.57 30.83
N LYS A 398 12.47 -9.82 30.68
CA LYS A 398 11.97 -10.87 29.79
C LYS A 398 12.39 -10.60 28.34
N ALA A 399 12.26 -9.37 27.87
CA ALA A 399 12.67 -8.98 26.51
C ALA A 399 14.19 -9.16 26.28
N GLU A 400 15.04 -8.72 27.20
CA GLU A 400 16.50 -8.89 27.12
C GLU A 400 16.93 -10.37 27.10
N SER A 401 16.18 -11.23 27.79
CA SER A 401 16.47 -12.67 27.81
C SER A 401 16.24 -13.33 26.44
N VAL A 402 15.35 -12.79 25.60
CA VAL A 402 15.16 -13.25 24.21
C VAL A 402 16.37 -12.90 23.35
N LEU A 403 16.95 -11.71 23.50
CA LEU A 403 18.21 -11.35 22.86
C LEU A 403 19.37 -12.27 23.34
N ALA A 404 19.37 -12.55 24.63
CA ALA A 404 20.41 -13.45 25.19
C ALA A 404 20.34 -14.85 24.57
N LEU A 405 19.14 -15.40 24.38
CA LEU A 405 18.94 -16.67 23.68
C LEU A 405 19.38 -16.58 22.21
N ALA A 406 18.94 -15.55 21.48
CA ALA A 406 19.27 -15.39 20.07
C ALA A 406 20.79 -15.38 19.82
N LEU A 407 21.57 -14.75 20.71
CA LEU A 407 23.04 -14.72 20.65
C LEU A 407 23.70 -16.07 21.00
N LYS A 408 22.95 -17.07 21.47
CA LYS A 408 23.43 -18.44 21.69
C LYS A 408 23.17 -19.36 20.48
N SER A 409 22.57 -18.85 19.42
CA SER A 409 22.40 -19.64 18.21
C SER A 409 23.74 -20.14 17.68
N PRO A 410 23.85 -21.45 17.37
CA PRO A 410 25.12 -22.02 16.88
C PRO A 410 25.42 -21.49 15.47
N GLN A 411 26.67 -21.12 15.23
CA GLN A 411 27.17 -20.64 13.94
C GLN A 411 28.08 -21.68 13.28
N GLN A 412 27.88 -21.83 11.96
CA GLN A 412 28.76 -22.58 11.06
C GLN A 412 29.30 -21.61 10.01
N ASP A 413 30.59 -21.25 10.11
CA ASP A 413 31.23 -20.27 9.20
C ASP A 413 30.45 -18.96 9.06
N GLY A 414 29.72 -18.55 10.10
CA GLY A 414 28.91 -17.34 10.15
C GLY A 414 27.42 -17.57 9.91
N ALA A 415 26.98 -18.59 9.16
CA ALA A 415 25.57 -18.97 9.08
C ALA A 415 25.08 -19.50 10.44
N PHE A 416 23.83 -19.24 10.81
CA PHE A 416 23.30 -19.58 12.13
C PHE A 416 21.85 -20.09 12.08
N SER A 417 21.49 -20.87 13.11
CA SER A 417 20.14 -21.44 13.23
C SER A 417 19.13 -20.37 13.65
N THR A 418 17.91 -20.44 13.13
CA THR A 418 16.88 -19.41 13.35
C THR A 418 15.65 -19.92 14.10
N ILE A 419 15.61 -21.20 14.48
CA ILE A 419 14.52 -21.77 15.28
C ILE A 419 15.10 -22.51 16.48
N TYR A 420 14.49 -22.29 17.63
CA TYR A 420 14.82 -22.99 18.89
C TYR A 420 13.61 -23.76 19.40
N LEU A 421 13.75 -25.06 19.52
CA LEU A 421 12.73 -25.96 20.05
C LEU A 421 12.85 -26.05 21.59
N VAL A 422 11.93 -25.38 22.30
CA VAL A 422 11.98 -25.25 23.76
C VAL A 422 11.92 -26.61 24.47
N PRO A 423 11.02 -27.56 24.10
CA PRO A 423 10.93 -28.83 24.81
C PRO A 423 12.14 -29.73 24.68
N SER A 424 12.92 -29.58 23.60
CA SER A 424 14.08 -30.40 23.30
C SER A 424 15.41 -29.69 23.53
N ASP A 425 15.36 -28.42 23.95
CA ASP A 425 16.58 -27.57 24.15
C ASP A 425 17.49 -27.61 22.91
N ARG A 426 16.94 -27.40 21.72
CA ARG A 426 17.68 -27.63 20.48
C ARG A 426 17.42 -26.54 19.44
N TRP A 427 18.48 -26.04 18.83
CA TRP A 427 18.43 -25.21 17.63
C TRP A 427 18.28 -26.06 16.37
N ILE A 428 17.45 -25.59 15.41
CA ILE A 428 17.31 -26.14 14.07
C ILE A 428 17.57 -25.07 13.02
N LYS A 429 17.95 -25.50 11.82
CA LYS A 429 18.41 -24.61 10.74
C LYS A 429 17.28 -24.14 9.84
N GLU A 430 16.31 -25.01 9.59
CA GLU A 430 15.19 -24.77 8.69
C GLU A 430 14.40 -23.50 9.05
N ASP A 431 13.59 -23.01 8.13
CA ASP A 431 12.75 -21.83 8.34
C ASP A 431 11.50 -22.11 9.19
N GLY A 432 11.26 -23.36 9.57
CA GLY A 432 10.11 -23.80 10.36
C GLY A 432 8.82 -24.02 9.56
N TRP A 433 8.84 -23.80 8.27
CA TRP A 433 7.61 -23.82 7.48
C TRP A 433 7.52 -25.01 6.55
N ALA A 434 8.21 -25.02 5.48
CA ALA A 434 8.23 -26.06 4.48
C ALA A 434 9.37 -25.87 3.47
N GLY A 435 10.42 -25.21 3.91
CA GLY A 435 11.61 -24.99 3.10
C GLY A 435 12.39 -26.27 2.82
N PHE A 436 13.68 -26.17 2.82
CA PHE A 436 14.57 -27.30 2.70
C PHE A 436 15.01 -27.73 4.10
N PRO A 437 14.60 -28.93 4.57
CA PRO A 437 15.00 -29.40 5.90
C PRO A 437 16.53 -29.36 6.09
N ASP A 438 16.97 -28.95 7.28
CA ASP A 438 18.39 -28.82 7.65
C ASP A 438 19.21 -27.78 6.86
N ASP A 439 18.57 -26.95 6.06
CA ASP A 439 19.22 -25.88 5.29
C ASP A 439 19.21 -24.54 6.05
N TYR A 440 20.16 -23.66 5.69
CA TYR A 440 20.19 -22.29 6.17
C TYR A 440 19.45 -21.36 5.21
N HIS A 441 18.59 -20.51 5.75
CA HIS A 441 17.82 -19.53 4.99
C HIS A 441 18.32 -18.11 5.26
N THR A 442 18.97 -17.48 4.28
CA THR A 442 19.58 -16.15 4.45
C THR A 442 18.56 -15.06 4.74
N PHE A 443 17.34 -15.15 4.19
CA PHE A 443 16.28 -14.18 4.46
C PHE A 443 15.90 -14.16 5.94
N CYS A 444 15.76 -15.33 6.57
CA CYS A 444 15.51 -15.47 8.01
C CYS A 444 16.69 -14.96 8.86
N MET A 445 17.91 -15.40 8.54
CA MET A 445 19.12 -14.99 9.25
C MET A 445 19.34 -13.47 9.13
N SER A 446 19.17 -12.90 7.94
CA SER A 446 19.37 -11.47 7.70
C SER A 446 18.40 -10.60 8.49
N TRP A 447 17.12 -11.00 8.55
CA TRP A 447 16.11 -10.28 9.32
C TRP A 447 16.40 -10.35 10.82
N THR A 448 16.83 -11.51 11.31
CA THR A 448 17.25 -11.68 12.71
C THR A 448 18.47 -10.83 13.04
N ALA A 449 19.50 -10.88 12.18
CA ALA A 449 20.72 -10.09 12.38
C ALA A 449 20.47 -8.58 12.30
N TYR A 450 19.56 -8.13 11.43
CA TYR A 450 19.09 -6.74 11.37
C TYR A 450 18.46 -6.31 12.71
N TRP A 451 17.59 -7.12 13.30
CA TRP A 451 17.00 -6.83 14.60
C TRP A 451 18.02 -6.87 15.74
N MET A 452 19.01 -7.76 15.70
CA MET A 452 20.13 -7.72 16.64
C MET A 452 20.88 -6.38 16.59
N LEU A 453 21.12 -5.84 15.39
CA LEU A 453 21.72 -4.51 15.24
C LEU A 453 20.81 -3.40 15.79
N LYS A 454 19.50 -3.46 15.56
CA LYS A 454 18.55 -2.53 16.18
C LYS A 454 18.60 -2.56 17.70
N TRP A 455 18.73 -3.73 18.30
CA TRP A 455 18.94 -3.86 19.74
C TRP A 455 20.24 -3.19 20.20
N ALA A 456 21.33 -3.40 19.47
CA ALA A 456 22.64 -2.82 19.80
C ALA A 456 22.65 -1.29 19.74
N GLU A 457 21.92 -0.69 18.81
CA GLU A 457 21.85 0.75 18.64
C GLU A 457 20.93 1.42 19.65
N ASP A 458 19.72 0.91 19.76
CA ASP A 458 18.62 1.63 20.39
C ASP A 458 18.45 1.28 21.87
N LEU A 459 18.70 0.02 22.27
CA LEU A 459 18.24 -0.51 23.55
C LEU A 459 19.39 -1.02 24.46
N THR A 460 20.38 -1.71 23.90
CA THR A 460 21.43 -2.37 24.68
C THR A 460 22.84 -1.99 24.23
N PRO A 461 23.21 -0.71 24.30
CA PRO A 461 24.55 -0.24 23.86
C PRO A 461 25.71 -0.91 24.63
N ASN A 462 25.47 -1.36 25.84
CA ASN A 462 26.44 -2.12 26.65
C ASN A 462 26.71 -3.54 26.10
N ARG A 463 25.86 -4.11 25.28
CA ARG A 463 26.04 -5.40 24.62
C ARG A 463 26.44 -5.26 23.15
N LYS A 464 26.68 -4.04 22.67
CA LYS A 464 26.99 -3.75 21.28
C LYS A 464 28.13 -4.60 20.72
N ASP A 465 29.23 -4.72 21.45
CA ASP A 465 30.38 -5.46 20.95
C ASP A 465 30.11 -6.96 20.82
N GLU A 466 29.34 -7.55 21.74
CA GLU A 466 28.90 -8.94 21.67
C GLU A 466 28.03 -9.17 20.44
N ILE A 467 27.03 -8.31 20.25
CA ILE A 467 26.11 -8.39 19.13
C ILE A 467 26.85 -8.21 17.81
N VAL A 468 27.69 -7.18 17.70
CA VAL A 468 28.44 -6.90 16.47
C VAL A 468 29.39 -8.03 16.14
N THR A 469 30.04 -8.65 17.17
CA THR A 469 30.90 -9.81 16.96
C THR A 469 30.12 -10.99 16.35
N PHE A 470 28.92 -11.25 16.86
CA PHE A 470 28.05 -12.33 16.34
C PHE A 470 27.64 -12.08 14.90
N VAL A 471 27.05 -10.89 14.62
CA VAL A 471 26.47 -10.60 13.29
C VAL A 471 27.52 -10.31 12.23
N ARG A 472 28.74 -9.88 12.61
CA ARG A 472 29.84 -9.66 11.68
C ARG A 472 30.27 -10.96 10.98
N ARG A 473 30.34 -12.08 11.71
CA ARG A 473 30.60 -13.39 11.09
C ARG A 473 29.59 -13.75 10.03
N TYR A 474 28.32 -13.43 10.30
CA TYR A 474 27.27 -13.61 9.30
C TYR A 474 27.39 -12.62 8.13
N GLY A 475 27.78 -11.39 8.38
CA GLY A 475 28.08 -10.42 7.31
C GLY A 475 29.19 -10.89 6.40
N ASP A 476 30.28 -11.44 6.97
CA ASP A 476 31.40 -12.02 6.20
C ASP A 476 30.94 -13.23 5.37
N PHE A 477 30.09 -14.10 5.95
CA PHE A 477 29.45 -15.20 5.23
C PHE A 477 28.69 -14.72 4.00
N LEU A 478 27.82 -13.71 4.13
CA LEU A 478 27.06 -13.17 2.99
C LEU A 478 27.97 -12.57 1.93
N VAL A 479 28.99 -11.79 2.34
CA VAL A 479 29.95 -11.18 1.40
C VAL A 479 30.72 -12.23 0.60
N SER A 480 31.16 -13.31 1.27
CA SER A 480 31.94 -14.39 0.62
C SER A 480 31.11 -15.22 -0.37
N HIS A 481 29.77 -15.25 -0.20
CA HIS A 481 28.87 -16.00 -1.06
C HIS A 481 28.07 -15.12 -2.04
N GLN A 482 28.29 -13.79 -2.02
CA GLN A 482 27.64 -12.89 -2.97
C GLN A 482 28.15 -13.13 -4.39
N GLU A 483 27.25 -13.37 -5.32
CA GLU A 483 27.59 -13.56 -6.72
C GLU A 483 28.06 -12.27 -7.43
N PRO A 484 28.82 -12.37 -8.52
CA PRO A 484 29.22 -11.19 -9.31
C PRO A 484 28.03 -10.35 -9.82
N SER A 485 26.88 -10.99 -10.05
CA SER A 485 25.62 -10.33 -10.43
C SER A 485 25.06 -9.39 -9.35
N GLY A 486 25.48 -9.58 -8.10
CA GLY A 486 24.95 -8.94 -6.91
C GLY A 486 23.99 -9.80 -6.10
N VAL A 487 23.53 -10.93 -6.65
CA VAL A 487 22.66 -11.89 -5.96
C VAL A 487 23.33 -12.41 -4.68
N ILE A 488 22.56 -12.56 -3.64
CA ILE A 488 22.90 -13.32 -2.46
C ILE A 488 21.95 -14.53 -2.43
N PRO A 489 22.47 -15.76 -2.54
CA PRO A 489 21.64 -16.96 -2.55
C PRO A 489 20.76 -17.04 -1.29
N SER A 490 19.47 -17.41 -1.45
CA SER A 490 18.53 -17.49 -0.33
C SER A 490 18.76 -18.72 0.54
N TRP A 491 19.19 -19.83 -0.04
CA TRP A 491 19.28 -21.10 0.66
C TRP A 491 20.66 -21.74 0.50
N PHE A 492 21.15 -22.31 1.59
CA PHE A 492 22.41 -23.05 1.67
C PHE A 492 22.17 -24.39 2.35
N ASP A 493 22.66 -25.47 1.74
CA ASP A 493 22.59 -26.78 2.37
C ASP A 493 23.45 -26.88 3.65
N SER A 494 23.41 -28.04 4.31
CA SER A 494 24.18 -28.27 5.54
C SER A 494 25.69 -28.17 5.36
N ASN A 495 26.21 -28.20 4.12
CA ASN A 495 27.61 -28.01 3.78
C ASN A 495 27.91 -26.59 3.28
N LEU A 496 26.98 -25.65 3.44
CA LEU A 496 27.05 -24.27 3.01
C LEU A 496 27.18 -24.09 1.49
N LYS A 497 26.64 -25.04 0.71
CA LYS A 497 26.53 -24.90 -0.75
C LYS A 497 25.21 -24.20 -1.11
N PRO A 498 25.27 -23.16 -1.97
CA PRO A 498 24.05 -22.50 -2.40
C PRO A 498 23.12 -23.45 -3.17
N ARG A 499 21.82 -23.42 -2.84
CA ARG A 499 20.77 -24.03 -3.65
C ARG A 499 20.58 -23.26 -4.94
N SER A 500 20.23 -23.94 -6.04
CA SER A 500 20.00 -23.32 -7.34
C SER A 500 18.64 -22.65 -7.45
N GLU A 501 17.70 -23.09 -6.64
CA GLU A 501 16.34 -22.57 -6.60
C GLU A 501 16.35 -21.08 -6.22
N PHE A 502 15.52 -20.27 -6.86
CA PHE A 502 15.40 -18.81 -6.67
C PHE A 502 16.59 -17.94 -7.06
N ARG A 503 17.68 -18.46 -7.56
CA ARG A 503 18.90 -17.64 -7.79
C ARG A 503 18.68 -16.48 -8.74
N GLU A 504 17.95 -16.68 -9.83
CA GLU A 504 17.76 -15.66 -10.87
C GLU A 504 16.66 -14.65 -10.56
N LEU A 505 15.74 -15.01 -9.64
CA LEU A 505 14.49 -14.29 -9.39
C LEU A 505 14.34 -13.99 -7.89
N ASN A 506 15.45 -13.66 -7.25
CA ASN A 506 15.56 -13.65 -5.80
C ASN A 506 15.26 -12.26 -5.20
N GLY A 507 13.99 -11.99 -4.86
CA GLY A 507 13.58 -10.81 -4.09
C GLY A 507 14.14 -10.80 -2.67
N GLU A 508 14.47 -11.97 -2.08
CA GLU A 508 15.00 -12.10 -0.72
C GLU A 508 16.42 -11.52 -0.57
N THR A 509 17.14 -11.36 -1.68
CA THR A 509 18.43 -10.62 -1.72
C THR A 509 18.32 -9.23 -1.08
N ALA A 510 17.14 -8.59 -1.15
CA ALA A 510 16.91 -7.29 -0.52
C ALA A 510 17.00 -7.33 1.02
N GLY A 511 16.56 -8.42 1.65
CA GLY A 511 16.70 -8.60 3.09
C GLY A 511 18.15 -8.72 3.56
N SER A 512 18.96 -9.47 2.81
CA SER A 512 20.41 -9.57 3.05
C SER A 512 21.11 -8.22 2.80
N ALA A 513 20.69 -7.47 1.76
CA ALA A 513 21.20 -6.13 1.49
C ALA A 513 20.89 -5.15 2.64
N LEU A 514 19.65 -5.15 3.15
CA LEU A 514 19.23 -4.33 4.28
C LEU A 514 20.14 -4.54 5.50
N PHE A 515 20.36 -5.80 5.85
CA PHE A 515 21.26 -6.14 6.96
C PHE A 515 22.70 -5.65 6.72
N LEU A 516 23.28 -5.91 5.53
CA LEU A 516 24.65 -5.53 5.21
C LEU A 516 24.84 -4.01 5.22
N ILE A 517 23.90 -3.24 4.66
CA ILE A 517 23.94 -1.77 4.67
C ILE A 517 23.93 -1.27 6.11
N HIS A 518 23.02 -1.80 6.94
CA HIS A 518 22.91 -1.41 8.34
C HIS A 518 24.16 -1.81 9.16
N LEU A 519 24.70 -3.00 8.92
CA LEU A 519 25.97 -3.43 9.53
C LEU A 519 27.12 -2.49 9.18
N SER A 520 27.16 -1.99 7.93
CA SER A 520 28.20 -1.03 7.50
C SER A 520 28.13 0.30 8.23
N GLU A 521 26.93 0.76 8.61
CA GLU A 521 26.76 2.00 9.39
C GLU A 521 27.33 1.85 10.78
N ILE A 522 27.13 0.69 11.42
CA ILE A 522 27.59 0.42 12.79
C ILE A 522 29.09 0.18 12.83
N THR A 523 29.62 -0.62 11.88
CA THR A 523 31.04 -1.03 11.87
C THR A 523 31.95 -0.05 11.15
N ARG A 524 31.39 0.81 10.29
CA ARG A 524 32.11 1.68 9.35
C ARG A 524 32.93 0.91 8.29
N GLU A 525 32.63 -0.36 8.07
CA GLU A 525 33.30 -1.18 7.09
C GLU A 525 32.69 -1.06 5.71
N LYS A 526 33.49 -0.57 4.77
CA LYS A 526 33.07 -0.31 3.39
C LYS A 526 32.68 -1.60 2.65
N THR A 527 33.28 -2.72 2.99
CA THR A 527 32.98 -4.03 2.35
C THR A 527 31.50 -4.38 2.41
N TYR A 528 30.87 -4.19 3.59
CA TYR A 528 29.43 -4.44 3.75
C TYR A 528 28.58 -3.45 2.97
N ALA A 529 28.93 -2.16 2.98
CA ALA A 529 28.24 -1.15 2.19
C ALA A 529 28.28 -1.45 0.69
N ASP A 530 29.46 -1.83 0.17
CA ASP A 530 29.64 -2.17 -1.23
C ASP A 530 28.88 -3.46 -1.63
N ALA A 531 28.84 -4.46 -0.76
CA ALA A 531 28.06 -5.68 -0.97
C ALA A 531 26.56 -5.40 -0.96
N GLY A 532 26.06 -4.65 0.01
CA GLY A 532 24.66 -4.23 0.07
C GLY A 532 24.26 -3.39 -1.15
N ARG A 533 25.10 -2.47 -1.59
CA ARG A 533 24.88 -1.67 -2.79
C ARG A 533 24.78 -2.54 -4.05
N ARG A 534 25.71 -3.50 -4.27
CA ARG A 534 25.64 -4.42 -5.43
C ARG A 534 24.34 -5.26 -5.40
N ALA A 535 23.93 -5.71 -4.22
CA ALA A 535 22.67 -6.44 -4.05
C ALA A 535 21.45 -5.58 -4.44
N MET A 536 21.41 -4.31 -4.03
CA MET A 536 20.32 -3.41 -4.40
C MET A 536 20.37 -2.95 -5.86
N GLU A 537 21.55 -2.91 -6.49
CA GLU A 537 21.69 -2.73 -7.93
C GLU A 537 21.12 -3.94 -8.70
N PHE A 538 21.32 -5.17 -8.20
CA PHE A 538 20.64 -6.36 -8.74
C PHE A 538 19.12 -6.25 -8.62
N ILE A 539 18.59 -5.91 -7.45
CA ILE A 539 17.13 -5.72 -7.24
C ILE A 539 16.58 -4.69 -8.22
N GLY A 540 17.26 -3.56 -8.41
CA GLY A 540 16.84 -2.49 -9.32
C GLY A 540 16.89 -2.88 -10.79
N ARG A 541 17.77 -3.78 -11.19
CA ARG A 541 17.96 -4.21 -12.57
C ARG A 541 17.08 -5.41 -12.95
N GLU A 542 16.93 -6.39 -12.06
CA GLU A 542 16.29 -7.67 -12.37
C GLU A 542 14.90 -7.85 -11.75
N VAL A 543 14.72 -7.44 -10.50
CA VAL A 543 13.48 -7.70 -9.75
C VAL A 543 12.45 -6.60 -10.00
N LEU A 544 12.82 -5.34 -9.74
CA LEU A 544 11.90 -4.19 -9.84
C LEU A 544 11.27 -4.02 -11.22
N PRO A 545 11.98 -4.10 -12.37
CA PRO A 545 11.36 -3.86 -13.68
C PRO A 545 10.33 -4.90 -14.08
N ARG A 546 10.35 -6.07 -13.48
CA ARG A 546 9.47 -7.20 -13.75
C ARG A 546 8.54 -7.52 -12.59
N GLN A 547 8.66 -6.79 -11.47
CA GLN A 547 7.90 -7.00 -10.23
C GLN A 547 8.02 -8.44 -9.69
N LEU A 548 9.24 -8.95 -9.65
CA LEU A 548 9.55 -10.30 -9.17
C LEU A 548 9.77 -10.32 -7.67
N TRP A 549 8.76 -9.91 -6.91
CA TRP A 549 8.82 -9.84 -5.45
C TRP A 549 8.54 -11.19 -4.81
N TRP A 550 9.37 -12.17 -5.17
CA TRP A 550 9.29 -13.51 -4.63
C TRP A 550 10.03 -13.62 -3.31
N ASP A 551 9.45 -14.39 -2.44
CA ASP A 551 10.11 -15.00 -1.31
C ASP A 551 9.59 -16.43 -1.14
N PHE A 552 10.10 -17.14 -0.15
CA PHE A 552 9.76 -18.55 0.03
C PHE A 552 8.26 -18.74 0.30
N GLU A 553 7.60 -17.80 0.98
CA GLU A 553 6.18 -17.91 1.32
C GLU A 553 5.30 -17.97 0.06
N THR A 554 5.70 -17.26 -0.98
CA THR A 554 5.03 -17.31 -2.29
C THR A 554 4.90 -18.72 -2.85
N PHE A 555 5.85 -19.58 -2.56
CA PHE A 555 5.92 -20.95 -3.10
C PHE A 555 5.62 -22.05 -2.07
N LYS A 556 5.74 -21.76 -0.81
CA LYS A 556 5.66 -22.76 0.27
C LYS A 556 4.47 -22.59 1.19
N SER A 557 3.90 -21.39 1.28
CA SER A 557 2.77 -21.09 2.15
C SER A 557 1.42 -21.15 1.40
N CYS A 558 0.40 -20.51 1.91
CA CYS A 558 -1.02 -20.48 1.52
C CYS A 558 -1.36 -20.95 0.09
N ALA A 559 -1.54 -20.06 -0.86
CA ALA A 559 -1.90 -20.42 -2.24
C ALA A 559 -0.67 -20.78 -3.09
N ARG A 560 0.02 -21.85 -2.77
CA ARG A 560 1.28 -22.30 -3.37
C ARG A 560 1.27 -22.26 -4.89
N LYS A 561 2.36 -21.75 -5.47
CA LYS A 561 2.64 -21.76 -6.90
C LYS A 561 3.99 -22.44 -7.17
N ASN A 562 4.18 -22.93 -8.38
CA ASN A 562 5.50 -23.40 -8.82
C ASN A 562 6.46 -22.21 -8.97
N PHE A 563 7.75 -22.46 -8.89
CA PHE A 563 8.79 -21.41 -8.98
C PHE A 563 8.79 -20.63 -10.29
N ASP A 564 8.30 -21.21 -11.36
CA ASP A 564 8.22 -20.63 -12.69
C ASP A 564 6.80 -20.13 -13.04
N PHE A 565 5.88 -20.16 -12.09
CA PHE A 565 4.51 -19.76 -12.35
C PHE A 565 4.42 -18.30 -12.79
N TYR A 566 3.73 -18.08 -13.89
CA TYR A 566 3.39 -16.79 -14.44
C TYR A 566 1.91 -16.78 -14.84
N ASP A 567 1.15 -15.83 -14.34
CA ASP A 567 -0.24 -15.64 -14.75
C ASP A 567 -0.29 -14.84 -16.04
N SER A 568 -0.50 -15.52 -17.16
CA SER A 568 -0.58 -14.87 -18.46
C SER A 568 -1.80 -13.96 -18.62
N VAL A 569 -2.88 -14.23 -17.87
CA VAL A 569 -4.14 -13.45 -17.98
C VAL A 569 -3.99 -12.07 -17.39
N THR A 570 -3.26 -11.93 -16.30
CA THR A 570 -2.97 -10.64 -15.66
C THR A 570 -1.56 -10.13 -15.94
N ALA A 571 -0.75 -10.90 -16.66
CA ALA A 571 0.68 -10.61 -16.90
C ALA A 571 1.46 -10.35 -15.62
N GLN A 572 1.15 -11.09 -14.54
CA GLN A 572 1.76 -10.91 -13.23
C GLN A 572 2.41 -12.21 -12.73
N TYR A 573 3.44 -12.04 -11.91
CA TYR A 573 4.02 -13.11 -11.12
C TYR A 573 3.37 -13.17 -9.74
N PRO A 574 3.39 -14.32 -9.05
CA PRO A 574 3.14 -14.38 -7.61
C PRO A 574 4.08 -13.44 -6.87
N GLN A 575 3.59 -12.74 -5.86
CA GLN A 575 4.34 -11.72 -5.14
C GLN A 575 4.04 -11.81 -3.66
N ASN A 576 5.03 -11.48 -2.82
CA ASN A 576 4.86 -11.30 -1.40
C ASN A 576 5.32 -9.92 -0.94
N ASN A 577 4.55 -9.31 -0.06
CA ASN A 577 4.80 -7.95 0.42
C ASN A 577 6.03 -7.84 1.33
N LEU A 578 6.46 -8.92 1.97
CA LEU A 578 7.60 -8.85 2.90
C LEU A 578 8.90 -8.54 2.17
N SER A 579 9.17 -9.22 1.04
CA SER A 579 10.34 -8.93 0.22
C SER A 579 10.29 -7.51 -0.38
N THR A 580 9.12 -7.05 -0.81
CA THR A 580 8.90 -5.68 -1.30
C THR A 580 9.17 -4.64 -0.20
N MET A 581 8.66 -4.89 1.01
CA MET A 581 8.88 -4.04 2.18
C MET A 581 10.36 -3.94 2.53
N GLN A 582 11.07 -5.07 2.60
CA GLN A 582 12.49 -5.08 2.92
C GLN A 582 13.32 -4.40 1.82
N ALA A 583 12.93 -4.51 0.55
CA ALA A 583 13.57 -3.77 -0.54
C ALA A 583 13.40 -2.26 -0.38
N ALA A 584 12.19 -1.79 -0.05
CA ALA A 584 11.96 -0.38 0.23
C ALA A 584 12.80 0.11 1.44
N MET A 585 12.89 -0.69 2.51
CA MET A 585 13.77 -0.41 3.65
C MET A 585 15.24 -0.32 3.22
N ALA A 586 15.74 -1.28 2.46
CA ALA A 586 17.14 -1.32 2.01
C ALA A 586 17.50 -0.12 1.12
N TYR A 587 16.63 0.31 0.22
CA TYR A 587 16.84 1.52 -0.57
C TYR A 587 16.88 2.79 0.30
N LEU A 588 16.03 2.87 1.33
CA LEU A 588 16.03 3.98 2.27
C LEU A 588 17.33 4.05 3.07
N GLU A 589 17.79 2.91 3.60
CA GLU A 589 19.08 2.81 4.29
C GLU A 589 20.25 3.16 3.36
N LEU A 590 20.23 2.66 2.12
CA LEU A 590 21.26 3.00 1.14
C LEU A 590 21.29 4.51 0.81
N TYR A 591 20.12 5.15 0.78
CA TYR A 591 20.04 6.60 0.70
C TYR A 591 20.63 7.27 1.94
N ARG A 592 20.29 6.81 3.14
CA ARG A 592 20.79 7.37 4.42
C ARG A 592 22.31 7.31 4.51
N VAL A 593 22.91 6.18 4.09
CA VAL A 593 24.37 5.99 4.08
C VAL A 593 25.05 6.82 3.00
N SER A 594 24.56 6.76 1.77
CA SER A 594 25.23 7.34 0.60
C SER A 594 24.86 8.78 0.28
N LYS A 595 23.70 9.25 0.77
CA LYS A 595 23.05 10.53 0.43
C LYS A 595 22.75 10.71 -1.06
N GLN A 596 22.79 9.62 -1.85
CA GLN A 596 22.48 9.65 -3.27
C GLN A 596 20.96 9.58 -3.48
N ARG A 597 20.38 10.66 -3.99
CA ARG A 597 18.93 10.84 -4.14
C ARG A 597 18.25 9.76 -4.99
N ARG A 598 18.97 9.19 -5.96
CA ARG A 598 18.46 8.09 -6.79
C ARG A 598 17.92 6.91 -5.97
N TRP A 599 18.55 6.60 -4.83
CA TRP A 599 18.13 5.49 -3.97
C TRP A 599 16.80 5.79 -3.27
N LEU A 600 16.61 7.02 -2.80
CA LEU A 600 15.33 7.45 -2.24
C LEU A 600 14.21 7.42 -3.28
N GLU A 601 14.51 7.84 -4.51
CA GLU A 601 13.55 7.82 -5.62
C GLU A 601 13.17 6.39 -6.00
N THR A 602 14.17 5.49 -6.15
CA THR A 602 13.92 4.06 -6.43
C THR A 602 13.14 3.41 -5.29
N GLY A 603 13.54 3.65 -4.04
CA GLY A 603 12.82 3.13 -2.89
C GLY A 603 11.38 3.65 -2.79
N SER A 604 11.13 4.92 -3.15
CA SER A 604 9.78 5.47 -3.23
C SER A 604 8.93 4.79 -4.32
N ASN A 605 9.53 4.37 -5.44
CA ASN A 605 8.82 3.61 -6.46
C ASN A 605 8.41 2.22 -5.95
N VAL A 606 9.33 1.54 -5.23
CA VAL A 606 9.04 0.25 -4.59
C VAL A 606 7.96 0.39 -3.52
N LEU A 607 8.06 1.42 -2.68
CA LEU A 607 7.06 1.70 -1.65
C LEU A 607 5.68 2.00 -2.26
N ASP A 608 5.62 2.83 -3.30
CA ASP A 608 4.35 3.14 -3.98
C ASP A 608 3.75 1.88 -4.63
N TYR A 609 4.57 0.93 -5.08
CA TYR A 609 4.08 -0.37 -5.55
C TYR A 609 3.50 -1.21 -4.41
N LEU A 610 4.18 -1.28 -3.27
CA LEU A 610 3.64 -1.91 -2.05
C LEU A 610 2.29 -1.32 -1.63
N LEU A 611 2.10 -0.01 -1.80
CA LEU A 611 0.85 0.69 -1.46
C LEU A 611 -0.36 0.29 -2.31
N LEU A 612 -0.16 -0.38 -3.45
CA LEU A 612 -1.24 -1.00 -4.21
C LEU A 612 -1.92 -2.15 -3.46
N THR A 613 -1.24 -2.72 -2.46
CA THR A 613 -1.78 -3.80 -1.63
C THR A 613 -2.35 -3.31 -0.30
N GLN A 614 -2.29 -2.00 -0.04
CA GLN A 614 -2.87 -1.40 1.15
C GLN A 614 -4.39 -1.24 1.00
N GLN A 615 -5.13 -1.58 2.04
CA GLN A 615 -6.55 -1.34 2.16
C GLN A 615 -6.84 0.17 2.24
N VAL A 616 -7.45 0.75 1.21
CA VAL A 616 -7.71 2.20 1.11
C VAL A 616 -9.12 2.62 1.49
N TRP A 617 -9.95 1.69 1.97
CA TRP A 617 -11.30 1.97 2.45
C TRP A 617 -11.74 0.99 3.53
N SER A 618 -12.84 1.29 4.22
CA SER A 618 -13.46 0.36 5.18
C SER A 618 -14.77 -0.12 4.60
N PRO A 619 -14.84 -1.38 4.12
CA PRO A 619 -16.08 -1.95 3.62
C PRO A 619 -17.18 -1.93 4.68
N PRO A 620 -18.40 -1.53 4.35
CA PRO A 620 -19.48 -1.35 5.34
C PRO A 620 -20.05 -2.69 5.85
N TYR A 621 -19.73 -3.78 5.22
CA TYR A 621 -20.18 -5.14 5.56
C TYR A 621 -19.21 -5.92 6.45
N PHE A 622 -18.07 -5.30 6.84
CA PHE A 622 -17.16 -5.84 7.84
C PHE A 622 -17.27 -5.06 9.15
N ASP A 623 -17.32 -5.78 10.27
CA ASP A 623 -17.39 -5.18 11.59
C ASP A 623 -16.13 -4.38 11.96
N PRO A 624 -14.89 -4.91 11.81
CA PRO A 624 -13.70 -4.13 12.08
C PRO A 624 -13.39 -3.16 10.95
N LYS A 625 -12.76 -2.04 11.31
CA LYS A 625 -12.27 -1.06 10.34
C LYS A 625 -10.92 -1.53 9.78
N LEU A 626 -10.89 -1.80 8.49
CA LEU A 626 -9.73 -2.40 7.82
C LEU A 626 -8.85 -1.37 7.07
N LEU A 627 -9.26 -0.09 7.05
CA LEU A 627 -8.48 0.97 6.41
C LEU A 627 -7.02 0.95 6.88
N GLY A 628 -6.10 0.86 5.95
CA GLY A 628 -4.66 0.87 6.21
C GLY A 628 -4.02 -0.50 6.33
N GLY A 629 -4.80 -1.60 6.46
CA GLY A 629 -4.27 -2.97 6.45
C GLY A 629 -3.57 -3.31 5.13
N PHE A 630 -2.74 -4.34 5.16
CA PHE A 630 -2.05 -4.85 3.98
C PHE A 630 -2.38 -6.33 3.79
N THR A 631 -2.50 -6.75 2.56
CA THR A 631 -2.46 -8.18 2.22
C THR A 631 -1.03 -8.68 2.27
N THR A 632 -0.84 -9.99 2.40
CA THR A 632 0.50 -10.58 2.37
C THR A 632 1.00 -10.77 0.95
N GLN A 633 0.13 -11.24 0.05
CA GLN A 633 0.50 -11.63 -1.31
C GLN A 633 -0.67 -11.46 -2.29
N ASN A 634 -0.38 -11.48 -3.59
CA ASN A 634 -1.40 -11.40 -4.65
C ASN A 634 -2.04 -12.76 -4.99
N THR A 635 -1.72 -13.80 -4.23
CA THR A 635 -2.28 -15.15 -4.32
C THR A 635 -3.23 -15.46 -3.18
N ASP A 636 -3.50 -14.49 -2.32
CA ASP A 636 -4.32 -14.63 -1.12
C ASP A 636 -5.28 -13.44 -0.97
N ALA A 637 -6.40 -13.66 -0.33
CA ALA A 637 -7.47 -12.66 -0.19
C ALA A 637 -7.66 -12.15 1.24
N GLU A 638 -6.68 -12.35 2.11
CA GLU A 638 -6.75 -11.75 3.43
C GLU A 638 -6.79 -10.21 3.35
N TRP A 639 -7.50 -9.58 4.29
CA TRP A 639 -7.71 -8.14 4.32
C TRP A 639 -6.61 -7.40 5.05
N SER A 640 -6.11 -7.97 6.13
CA SER A 640 -5.08 -7.34 6.93
C SER A 640 -4.27 -8.41 7.66
N ASP A 641 -3.01 -8.47 7.36
CA ASP A 641 -2.04 -9.26 8.09
C ASP A 641 -1.32 -8.38 9.10
N ALA A 642 -1.35 -8.75 10.37
CA ALA A 642 -0.74 -7.96 11.44
C ALA A 642 0.78 -7.78 11.27
N ARG A 643 1.47 -8.73 10.63
CA ARG A 643 2.90 -8.62 10.31
C ARG A 643 3.19 -7.42 9.42
N GLN A 644 2.30 -7.11 8.50
CA GLN A 644 2.40 -5.99 7.58
C GLN A 644 2.24 -4.64 8.28
N SER A 645 1.74 -4.61 9.52
CA SER A 645 1.65 -3.39 10.32
C SER A 645 3.03 -2.73 10.50
N TYR A 646 4.14 -3.48 10.38
CA TYR A 646 5.48 -2.92 10.35
C TYR A 646 5.73 -1.98 9.16
N ALA A 647 4.97 -2.11 8.08
CA ALA A 647 4.95 -1.14 6.99
C ALA A 647 4.59 0.28 7.47
N ALA A 648 3.86 0.41 8.60
CA ALA A 648 3.57 1.71 9.20
C ALA A 648 4.84 2.46 9.60
N VAL A 649 5.83 1.77 10.18
CA VAL A 649 7.13 2.36 10.55
C VAL A 649 7.89 2.76 9.29
N LEU A 650 7.91 1.92 8.27
CA LEU A 650 8.56 2.20 6.99
C LEU A 650 7.96 3.45 6.30
N LEU A 651 6.62 3.55 6.28
CA LEU A 651 5.92 4.72 5.74
C LEU A 651 6.26 6.01 6.51
N LEU A 652 6.33 5.92 7.84
CA LEU A 652 6.74 7.04 8.68
C LEU A 652 8.19 7.47 8.39
N ASP A 653 9.10 6.53 8.19
CA ASP A 653 10.49 6.81 7.84
C ASP A 653 10.60 7.48 6.45
N TYR A 654 9.85 7.02 5.46
CA TYR A 654 9.77 7.69 4.16
C TYR A 654 9.15 9.10 4.25
N TYR A 655 8.13 9.29 5.10
CA TYR A 655 7.61 10.63 5.36
C TYR A 655 8.70 11.54 5.93
N GLN A 656 9.50 11.08 6.87
CA GLN A 656 10.58 11.87 7.47
C GLN A 656 11.62 12.32 6.44
N GLU A 657 11.98 11.46 5.49
CA GLU A 657 12.98 11.78 4.45
C GLU A 657 12.40 12.57 3.27
N THR A 658 11.18 12.28 2.85
CA THR A 658 10.57 12.90 1.66
C THR A 658 9.70 14.11 2.00
N GLY A 659 9.08 14.09 3.18
CA GLY A 659 8.06 15.04 3.59
C GLY A 659 6.70 14.83 2.93
N ASN A 660 6.47 13.69 2.29
CA ASN A 660 5.18 13.38 1.70
C ASN A 660 4.16 13.04 2.79
N VAL A 661 3.21 13.93 3.04
CA VAL A 661 2.21 13.78 4.11
C VAL A 661 1.28 12.57 3.90
N GLU A 662 1.09 12.13 2.66
CA GLU A 662 0.33 10.92 2.38
C GLU A 662 0.97 9.67 3.01
N TYR A 663 2.31 9.59 3.03
CA TYR A 663 2.99 8.49 3.73
C TYR A 663 2.72 8.53 5.24
N LEU A 664 2.65 9.72 5.85
CA LEU A 664 2.28 9.84 7.27
C LEU A 664 0.84 9.37 7.53
N GLU A 665 -0.11 9.79 6.70
CA GLU A 665 -1.51 9.38 6.82
C GLU A 665 -1.66 7.87 6.67
N ARG A 666 -1.02 7.29 5.65
CA ARG A 666 -1.01 5.85 5.40
C ARG A 666 -0.32 5.07 6.52
N ALA A 667 0.73 5.64 7.13
CA ALA A 667 1.40 5.06 8.29
C ALA A 667 0.46 4.96 9.49
N VAL A 668 -0.29 6.04 9.77
CA VAL A 668 -1.29 6.07 10.86
C VAL A 668 -2.41 5.08 10.59
N ALA A 669 -2.92 5.03 9.36
CA ALA A 669 -3.95 4.06 8.97
C ALA A 669 -3.46 2.62 9.13
N ALA A 670 -2.24 2.30 8.69
CA ALA A 670 -1.64 0.97 8.83
C ALA A 670 -1.47 0.56 10.31
N ALA A 671 -1.02 1.48 11.16
CA ALA A 671 -0.93 1.21 12.59
C ALA A 671 -2.32 0.98 13.22
N ARG A 672 -3.32 1.77 12.85
CA ARG A 672 -4.69 1.61 13.34
C ARG A 672 -5.37 0.32 12.88
N ALA A 673 -5.00 -0.21 11.72
CA ALA A 673 -5.51 -1.50 11.25
C ALA A 673 -5.22 -2.64 12.24
N THR A 674 -4.25 -2.49 13.15
CA THR A 674 -3.97 -3.47 14.22
C THR A 674 -5.15 -3.70 15.16
N PHE A 675 -6.03 -2.72 15.36
CA PHE A 675 -7.23 -2.87 16.19
C PHE A 675 -8.17 -3.95 15.66
N ALA A 676 -8.12 -4.25 14.37
CA ALA A 676 -8.90 -5.31 13.75
C ALA A 676 -8.40 -6.72 14.10
N VAL A 677 -7.14 -6.83 14.58
CA VAL A 677 -6.47 -8.11 14.82
C VAL A 677 -6.68 -8.56 16.27
N ALA A 678 -7.10 -9.79 16.45
CA ALA A 678 -7.22 -10.39 17.78
C ALA A 678 -5.85 -10.81 18.33
N PRO A 679 -5.70 -11.04 19.64
CA PRO A 679 -4.42 -11.40 20.25
C PRO A 679 -3.74 -12.64 19.65
N TRP A 680 -4.50 -13.60 19.17
CA TRP A 680 -4.03 -14.87 18.61
C TRP A 680 -4.24 -14.99 17.09
N GLU A 681 -4.42 -13.87 16.41
CA GLU A 681 -4.59 -13.81 14.95
C GLU A 681 -3.39 -13.11 14.33
N ASN A 682 -3.01 -13.47 13.12
CA ASN A 682 -2.05 -12.71 12.34
C ASN A 682 -2.68 -11.97 11.16
N TRP A 683 -3.94 -12.24 10.85
CA TRP A 683 -4.73 -11.46 9.90
C TRP A 683 -6.14 -11.18 10.43
N ALA A 684 -6.79 -10.17 9.91
CA ALA A 684 -8.10 -9.73 10.39
C ALA A 684 -9.24 -10.55 9.80
N HIS A 685 -9.25 -10.74 8.48
CA HIS A 685 -10.34 -11.40 7.76
C HIS A 685 -9.85 -12.02 6.46
N THR A 686 -10.60 -13.02 5.98
CA THR A 686 -10.48 -13.53 4.62
C THR A 686 -11.43 -12.77 3.68
N GLY A 687 -11.11 -12.74 2.37
CA GLY A 687 -11.76 -11.85 1.41
C GLY A 687 -13.26 -12.02 1.19
N PHE A 688 -13.86 -13.14 1.57
CA PHE A 688 -15.29 -13.41 1.38
C PHE A 688 -16.04 -13.79 2.67
N GLN A 689 -15.38 -13.72 3.81
CA GLN A 689 -15.96 -14.05 5.11
C GLN A 689 -15.69 -12.94 6.09
N ASN A 690 -16.71 -12.48 6.79
CA ASN A 690 -16.56 -11.57 7.92
C ASN A 690 -16.17 -12.34 9.19
N GLU A 691 -15.13 -13.13 9.08
CA GLU A 691 -14.59 -13.95 10.15
C GLU A 691 -13.12 -13.61 10.41
N PRO A 692 -12.66 -13.68 11.66
CA PRO A 692 -11.24 -13.54 11.96
C PRO A 692 -10.44 -14.59 11.22
N GLY A 693 -9.30 -14.21 10.69
CA GLY A 693 -8.32 -15.14 10.17
C GLY A 693 -7.78 -16.03 11.29
N ALA A 694 -7.79 -17.32 11.08
CA ALA A 694 -7.29 -18.29 12.06
C ALA A 694 -5.79 -18.43 11.93
N MET A 695 -5.06 -18.06 12.98
CA MET A 695 -3.62 -18.31 13.05
C MET A 695 -3.14 -18.61 14.44
N THR A 696 -2.04 -19.31 14.48
CA THR A 696 -1.32 -19.63 15.68
C THR A 696 -0.25 -18.58 15.96
N GLY A 697 0.03 -18.33 17.23
CA GLY A 697 1.24 -17.63 17.59
C GLY A 697 1.13 -16.14 17.86
N PHE A 698 1.32 -15.83 19.11
CA PHE A 698 1.32 -14.45 19.61
C PHE A 698 2.35 -13.55 18.97
N HIS A 699 3.59 -14.00 18.85
CA HIS A 699 4.68 -13.17 18.38
C HIS A 699 4.79 -13.10 16.86
N TRP A 700 3.94 -13.79 16.14
CA TRP A 700 3.94 -13.77 14.68
C TRP A 700 3.46 -12.41 14.18
N GLY A 701 2.15 -12.27 14.02
CA GLY A 701 1.56 -11.07 13.49
C GLY A 701 1.41 -9.97 14.52
N THR A 702 0.77 -10.27 15.64
CA THR A 702 0.50 -9.28 16.70
C THR A 702 1.79 -8.74 17.32
N GLY A 703 2.88 -9.50 17.34
CA GLY A 703 4.19 -9.02 17.79
C GLY A 703 4.77 -7.94 16.87
N SER A 704 4.56 -8.08 15.57
CA SER A 704 4.93 -7.03 14.62
C SER A 704 4.12 -5.76 14.87
N ALA A 705 2.82 -5.90 15.11
CA ALA A 705 1.94 -4.79 15.43
C ALA A 705 2.34 -4.10 16.73
N MET A 706 2.64 -4.85 17.79
CA MET A 706 3.11 -4.34 19.07
C MET A 706 4.35 -3.46 18.90
N THR A 707 5.36 -3.95 18.21
CA THR A 707 6.61 -3.22 17.97
C THR A 707 6.37 -1.95 17.15
N SER A 708 5.56 -2.03 16.10
CA SER A 708 5.22 -0.87 15.28
C SER A 708 4.51 0.21 16.07
N VAL A 709 3.55 -0.17 16.88
CA VAL A 709 2.76 0.75 17.71
C VAL A 709 3.64 1.42 18.77
N GLU A 710 4.57 0.70 19.41
CA GLU A 710 5.50 1.31 20.38
C GLU A 710 6.44 2.33 19.70
N ILE A 711 7.04 1.97 18.56
CA ILE A 711 7.92 2.88 17.82
C ILE A 711 7.14 4.14 17.40
N MET A 712 5.94 3.98 16.85
CA MET A 712 5.15 5.11 16.36
C MET A 712 4.60 5.97 17.50
N SER A 713 4.18 5.39 18.61
CA SER A 713 3.73 6.14 19.80
C SER A 713 4.83 7.06 20.33
N GLY A 714 6.06 6.59 20.35
CA GLY A 714 7.22 7.42 20.75
C GLY A 714 7.45 8.62 19.82
N LYS A 715 7.19 8.45 18.52
CA LYS A 715 7.42 9.49 17.49
C LYS A 715 6.23 10.44 17.32
N LEU A 716 5.00 9.95 17.39
CA LEU A 716 3.79 10.70 17.04
C LEU A 716 2.97 11.18 18.25
N GLY A 717 3.14 10.60 19.44
CA GLY A 717 2.25 10.84 20.59
C GLY A 717 0.84 10.32 20.31
N ASP A 718 -0.17 11.01 20.86
CA ASP A 718 -1.58 10.74 20.53
C ASP A 718 -2.03 11.51 19.30
N ALA A 719 -1.43 12.68 19.06
CA ALA A 719 -1.61 13.49 17.87
C ALA A 719 -0.28 14.06 17.40
N PHE A 720 -0.14 14.24 16.11
CA PHE A 720 1.08 14.75 15.50
C PHE A 720 0.80 15.95 14.60
N VAL A 721 1.65 16.99 14.71
CA VAL A 721 1.54 18.23 13.95
C VAL A 721 2.85 18.55 13.23
N ASP A 722 2.85 18.56 11.92
CA ASP A 722 3.93 19.10 11.10
C ASP A 722 3.64 20.58 10.79
N VAL A 723 4.30 21.47 11.51
CA VAL A 723 4.10 22.93 11.38
C VAL A 723 4.59 23.43 10.03
N ARG A 724 5.69 22.88 9.52
CA ARG A 724 6.26 23.28 8.24
C ARG A 724 5.35 22.91 7.06
N ARG A 725 4.72 21.74 7.13
CA ARG A 725 3.83 21.23 6.07
C ARG A 725 2.38 21.61 6.30
N LYS A 726 2.07 22.25 7.43
CA LYS A 726 0.71 22.63 7.85
C LYS A 726 -0.24 21.41 7.83
N HIS A 727 0.24 20.29 8.32
CA HIS A 727 -0.49 19.05 8.37
C HIS A 727 -0.56 18.50 9.78
N ALA A 728 -1.66 17.86 10.13
CA ALA A 728 -1.81 17.22 11.43
C ALA A 728 -2.69 15.96 11.31
N VAL A 729 -2.37 14.97 12.14
CA VAL A 729 -3.10 13.70 12.19
C VAL A 729 -3.24 13.25 13.64
N GLY A 730 -4.43 12.74 14.00
CA GLY A 730 -4.61 12.00 15.24
C GLY A 730 -4.08 10.59 15.09
N PHE A 731 -3.43 10.06 16.10
CA PHE A 731 -2.85 8.72 16.07
C PHE A 731 -3.53 7.78 17.05
N ASN A 732 -3.68 8.16 18.32
CA ASN A 732 -4.18 7.30 19.40
C ASN A 732 -5.41 7.91 20.05
N GLY A 733 -6.58 7.30 19.86
CA GLY A 733 -7.83 7.71 20.49
C GLY A 733 -8.31 9.12 20.18
N CYS A 734 -7.83 9.76 19.12
CA CYS A 734 -8.22 11.10 18.72
C CYS A 734 -8.15 11.32 17.20
N THR A 735 -8.80 12.38 16.72
CA THR A 735 -8.69 12.87 15.33
C THR A 735 -8.55 14.38 15.33
N VAL A 736 -7.71 14.92 14.43
CA VAL A 736 -7.55 16.38 14.27
C VAL A 736 -8.57 16.86 13.25
N LYS A 737 -9.53 17.67 13.71
CA LYS A 737 -10.61 18.23 12.88
C LYS A 737 -10.18 19.50 12.16
N LYS A 738 -9.28 20.27 12.78
CA LYS A 738 -8.83 21.53 12.20
C LYS A 738 -7.41 21.88 12.67
N LEU A 739 -6.60 22.33 11.74
CA LEU A 739 -5.31 22.95 12.00
C LEU A 739 -5.26 24.31 11.32
N LYS A 740 -4.91 25.35 12.07
CA LYS A 740 -4.61 26.67 11.51
C LYS A 740 -3.28 27.17 12.05
N ILE A 741 -2.37 27.48 11.12
CA ILE A 741 -1.04 28.02 11.44
C ILE A 741 -0.92 29.39 10.79
N SER A 742 -0.63 30.42 11.61
CA SER A 742 -0.41 31.80 11.17
C SER A 742 0.79 32.39 11.91
N GLY A 743 1.90 32.56 11.20
CA GLY A 743 3.18 32.91 11.82
C GLY A 743 3.56 31.87 12.88
N ASN A 744 3.75 32.34 14.11
CA ASN A 744 4.07 31.49 15.26
C ASN A 744 2.84 31.02 16.06
N THR A 745 1.63 31.21 15.54
CA THR A 745 0.40 30.78 16.21
C THR A 745 -0.10 29.48 15.60
N ILE A 746 -0.31 28.47 16.45
CA ILE A 746 -0.83 27.14 16.12
C ILE A 746 -2.17 26.94 16.83
N LEU A 747 -3.23 26.78 16.06
CA LEU A 747 -4.56 26.52 16.56
C LEU A 747 -4.98 25.12 16.13
N LEU A 748 -5.33 24.29 17.08
CA LEU A 748 -5.75 22.90 16.90
C LEU A 748 -7.16 22.67 17.41
N ASP A 749 -7.96 21.98 16.64
CA ASP A 749 -9.25 21.45 17.05
C ASP A 749 -9.20 19.93 16.96
N ILE A 750 -9.21 19.26 18.10
CA ILE A 750 -9.03 17.80 18.24
C ILE A 750 -10.25 17.20 18.90
N GLU A 751 -10.85 16.23 18.24
CA GLU A 751 -11.85 15.36 18.83
C GLU A 751 -11.17 14.12 19.40
N ALA A 752 -11.50 13.76 20.62
CA ALA A 752 -10.93 12.62 21.31
C ALA A 752 -12.03 11.75 21.94
N LEU A 753 -11.70 10.50 22.22
CA LEU A 753 -12.56 9.59 22.98
C LEU A 753 -12.97 10.23 24.32
N PRO A 754 -14.24 10.15 24.73
CA PRO A 754 -14.73 10.80 25.95
C PRO A 754 -13.98 10.42 27.23
N ARG A 755 -13.39 9.23 27.29
CA ARG A 755 -12.64 8.70 28.44
C ARG A 755 -11.19 9.19 28.51
N LEU A 756 -10.69 9.85 27.45
CA LEU A 756 -9.36 10.46 27.50
C LEU A 756 -9.42 11.82 28.18
N HIS A 757 -8.58 12.01 29.17
CA HIS A 757 -8.52 13.26 29.95
C HIS A 757 -7.40 14.19 29.47
N GLU A 758 -6.42 13.62 28.76
CA GLU A 758 -5.30 14.34 28.19
C GLU A 758 -4.82 13.68 26.90
N LEU A 759 -4.10 14.45 26.08
CA LEU A 759 -3.47 14.01 24.82
C LEU A 759 -2.03 14.50 24.79
N ASN A 760 -1.12 13.61 24.41
CA ASN A 760 0.26 13.96 24.10
C ASN A 760 0.36 14.35 22.62
N ILE A 761 0.63 15.65 22.36
CA ILE A 761 0.75 16.18 21.00
C ILE A 761 2.23 16.36 20.70
N ARG A 762 2.71 15.70 19.62
CA ARG A 762 4.09 15.82 19.14
C ARG A 762 4.16 16.76 17.94
N PHE A 763 5.30 17.43 17.77
CA PHE A 763 5.48 18.45 16.74
C PHE A 763 6.73 18.18 15.90
N ALA A 764 6.62 18.45 14.59
CA ALA A 764 7.74 18.54 13.67
C ALA A 764 7.72 19.87 12.91
N GLY A 765 8.84 20.19 12.27
CA GLY A 765 8.96 21.43 11.49
C GLY A 765 8.96 22.70 12.33
N ILE A 766 9.20 22.62 13.64
CA ILE A 766 9.29 23.69 14.59
C ILE A 766 10.68 24.35 14.53
N ASN A 767 10.71 25.68 14.53
CA ASN A 767 11.96 26.41 14.75
C ASN A 767 12.22 26.51 16.27
N GLN A 768 13.25 25.83 16.74
CA GLN A 768 13.59 25.74 18.18
C GLN A 768 13.90 27.08 18.83
N LYS A 769 14.29 28.10 18.04
CA LYS A 769 14.65 29.46 18.53
C LYS A 769 13.46 30.42 18.60
N VAL A 770 12.28 29.94 18.30
CA VAL A 770 11.05 30.76 18.22
C VAL A 770 10.08 30.35 19.30
N ARG A 771 9.44 31.39 19.91
CA ARG A 771 8.35 31.18 20.85
C ARG A 771 7.02 31.10 20.10
N TYR A 772 6.25 30.03 20.32
CA TYR A 772 4.96 29.78 19.68
C TYR A 772 3.79 30.10 20.62
N LYS A 773 2.66 30.49 20.04
CA LYS A 773 1.36 30.56 20.70
C LYS A 773 0.54 29.32 20.29
N LEU A 774 0.26 28.44 21.23
CA LEU A 774 -0.48 27.20 21.00
C LEU A 774 -1.85 27.25 21.66
N ALA A 775 -2.92 27.02 20.93
CA ALA A 775 -4.26 26.84 21.46
C ALA A 775 -4.86 25.50 20.97
N VAL A 776 -5.48 24.75 21.88
CA VAL A 776 -6.15 23.49 21.61
C VAL A 776 -7.60 23.58 22.05
N ASN A 777 -8.52 23.21 21.15
CA ASN A 777 -9.98 23.18 21.39
C ASN A 777 -10.54 24.51 21.94
N GLY A 778 -10.14 25.61 21.33
CA GLY A 778 -10.64 26.93 21.66
C GLY A 778 -10.19 27.51 23.02
N LYS A 779 -9.26 26.85 23.73
CA LYS A 779 -8.66 27.40 24.95
C LYS A 779 -7.78 28.62 24.63
N ASP A 780 -7.53 29.44 25.61
CA ASP A 780 -6.63 30.59 25.47
C ASP A 780 -5.24 30.13 25.01
N PRO A 781 -4.64 30.85 24.06
CA PRO A 781 -3.31 30.50 23.58
C PRO A 781 -2.25 30.61 24.67
N ILE A 782 -1.51 29.55 24.87
CA ILE A 782 -0.32 29.54 25.73
C ILE A 782 0.93 29.84 24.94
N ALA A 783 1.89 30.50 25.57
CA ALA A 783 3.20 30.76 24.98
C ALA A 783 4.17 29.64 25.41
N ILE A 784 4.75 28.95 24.42
CA ILE A 784 5.67 27.81 24.63
C ILE A 784 6.92 27.97 23.75
N GLU A 785 8.07 27.62 24.27
CA GLU A 785 9.33 27.67 23.49
C GLU A 785 9.41 26.56 22.45
N GLY A 786 9.93 26.89 21.25
CA GLY A 786 10.05 25.89 20.18
C GLY A 786 10.93 24.71 20.57
N GLN A 787 11.97 24.94 21.38
CA GLN A 787 12.83 23.87 21.90
C GLN A 787 12.03 22.90 22.80
N GLU A 788 11.12 23.38 23.61
CA GLU A 788 10.24 22.58 24.48
C GLU A 788 9.25 21.78 23.63
N LEU A 789 8.60 22.40 22.63
CA LEU A 789 7.71 21.69 21.70
C LEU A 789 8.41 20.53 20.96
N VAL A 790 9.68 20.71 20.60
CA VAL A 790 10.45 19.66 19.90
C VAL A 790 10.83 18.52 20.85
N ARG A 791 11.27 18.88 22.08
CA ARG A 791 11.75 17.89 23.05
C ARG A 791 10.59 17.12 23.70
N ASP A 792 9.62 17.84 24.24
CA ASP A 792 8.60 17.30 25.15
C ASP A 792 7.24 17.18 24.47
N GLY A 793 6.99 17.92 23.39
CA GLY A 793 5.65 18.10 22.82
C GLY A 793 4.75 18.96 23.71
N TYR A 794 3.46 18.65 23.73
CA TYR A 794 2.48 19.35 24.55
C TYR A 794 1.43 18.40 25.10
N ILE A 795 1.20 18.43 26.42
CA ILE A 795 0.11 17.67 27.04
C ILE A 795 -1.15 18.55 27.10
N ALA A 796 -2.10 18.26 26.23
CA ALA A 796 -3.38 18.95 26.19
C ALA A 796 -4.38 18.30 27.15
N LYS A 797 -4.77 18.99 28.21
CA LYS A 797 -5.88 18.56 29.09
C LYS A 797 -7.19 18.74 28.36
N LEU A 798 -8.00 17.70 28.29
CA LEU A 798 -9.34 17.70 27.72
C LEU A 798 -10.35 18.12 28.81
N LEU A 799 -11.40 18.84 28.41
CA LEU A 799 -12.52 19.10 29.31
C LEU A 799 -13.38 17.82 29.35
N ALA A 800 -13.75 17.42 30.54
CA ALA A 800 -14.77 16.38 30.66
C ALA A 800 -16.04 16.86 29.94
N ARG A 801 -16.48 16.14 28.92
CA ARG A 801 -17.82 16.38 28.35
C ARG A 801 -18.82 15.81 29.35
N ASN A 802 -19.57 16.72 30.01
CA ASN A 802 -20.69 16.35 30.87
C ASN A 802 -21.74 15.57 30.09
#